data_2cdc9b22ae8b0bc7b929a4557b284ccd
#
_entry.id   2cdc9b22ae8b0bc7b929a4557b284ccd
#
_cell.length_a   1.000
_cell.length_b   1.000
_cell.length_c   1.000
_cell.angle_alpha   90.00
_cell.angle_beta   90.00
_cell.angle_gamma   90.00
#
_symmetry.space_group_name_H-M   'P 1'
#
loop_
_entity.id
_entity.type
_entity.pdbx_description
1 polymer ?
#
loop_
_entity_poly.entity_id
_entity_poly.type
_entity_poly.pdbx_seq_one_letter_code
_entity_poly.pdbx_strand_id
1 'polypeptide(L)'
;MKPYVFTLWSLFFAIPMSAQDQADSTATNWERQLELKEVVVMASRTVVKQAPDRIIYLTKNDQYAKGMNGIEVLDRIPRVSVVNDMVTVAGKSSVKYIIDGHLMEISDEAMALRLKNLQASGIEKIEVLTTPPAKYGANNNVAYISITSKNESLGTRGNIWTNGIIRESFCYQLGGNVSHTTRKVELSADASWNDSKGINDLDRTYIFPYYTKISQRTTNYRNRTFGANGLFKYKFTNRLNAGVILNYYTNRLNSKLFDVTTDRGNVYSSTNYSPSRPDNALTITAFSDWMLDTKGKMLSLTYNYYDKQAQSFSDVTTSANNTDTKLTNTGDNKYHIHSAKLDAILPLKLFKMEAGLAFTCIGNNTALDVLYLENNSWMSDTKQSNAFEYDESTAVAYVSAERNFTNSFFGKLGLRYESTRTKGYQRVKDEESRYSYNHLFPTVNLSWNSHKAGRFTLSYSIGITRPNFNDLNPYKYYTTTSDYVSGNPDLRPSVAHNAEINYSFKGMYAVLYNSYNNDAIGYITRFNNYGSQYTIPENHINSNKTGLYLSYYRSFFGWWNINLGGEFFHTYAKSKLTDYKDADDSSWSGKIEFNTSFILNKQKNLILDMRFSHYFPYHERMIRYKAMSLLGCYLRYNLLNDRLTLTASVTDPFGWNTTKSTAIYNDYKVYTRNDIHASSVSFRISYNFGRDKVNNVYRDTKERESKRAN
;
A
#
# COMPACT_ATOMS: atom_id res chain seq x y z
N MET A 1 -7.60 -10.80 28.81
CA MET A 1 -8.59 -10.92 27.69
C MET A 1 -9.12 -12.33 27.39
N LYS A 2 -8.68 -13.37 28.10
CA LYS A 2 -9.10 -14.76 27.78
C LYS A 2 -10.56 -15.16 28.09
N PRO A 3 -11.34 -14.56 29.01
CA PRO A 3 -12.70 -15.04 29.26
C PRO A 3 -13.81 -14.40 28.39
N TYR A 4 -13.56 -13.26 27.75
CA TYR A 4 -14.63 -12.54 27.01
C TYR A 4 -14.82 -12.98 25.56
N VAL A 5 -13.80 -13.56 24.93
CA VAL A 5 -13.87 -14.04 23.53
C VAL A 5 -14.69 -15.33 23.43
N PHE A 6 -14.69 -16.17 24.48
CA PHE A 6 -15.42 -17.44 24.48
C PHE A 6 -16.93 -17.30 24.64
N THR A 7 -17.40 -16.22 25.29
CA THR A 7 -18.84 -15.97 25.49
C THR A 7 -19.54 -15.41 24.24
N LEU A 8 -18.82 -14.72 23.35
CA LEU A 8 -19.38 -14.27 22.07
C LEU A 8 -19.53 -15.40 21.03
N TRP A 9 -18.71 -16.45 21.11
CA TRP A 9 -18.81 -17.59 20.21
C TRP A 9 -20.06 -18.45 20.46
N SER A 10 -20.56 -18.51 21.69
CA SER A 10 -21.78 -19.25 22.03
C SER A 10 -23.07 -18.58 21.53
N LEU A 11 -23.04 -17.27 21.26
CA LEU A 11 -24.19 -16.53 20.73
C LEU A 11 -24.37 -16.66 19.21
N PHE A 12 -23.31 -17.06 18.46
CA PHE A 12 -23.39 -17.23 17.02
C PHE A 12 -23.90 -18.62 16.57
N PHE A 13 -23.93 -19.61 17.44
CA PHE A 13 -24.35 -20.98 17.10
C PHE A 13 -25.78 -21.33 17.50
N ALA A 14 -26.53 -20.42 18.11
CA ALA A 14 -27.91 -20.65 18.58
C ALA A 14 -28.95 -19.94 17.70
N ILE A 15 -28.92 -20.14 16.39
CA ILE A 15 -30.06 -19.85 15.52
C ILE A 15 -30.73 -21.20 15.17
N PRO A 16 -31.92 -21.53 15.70
CA PRO A 16 -32.60 -22.76 15.32
C PRO A 16 -33.11 -22.65 13.88
N MET A 17 -32.65 -23.55 13.03
CA MET A 17 -33.32 -23.84 11.76
C MET A 17 -34.62 -24.58 12.07
N SER A 18 -35.73 -23.87 12.17
CA SER A 18 -37.06 -24.50 12.11
C SER A 18 -37.51 -24.51 10.64
N ALA A 19 -37.31 -25.64 10.00
CA ALA A 19 -38.06 -26.03 8.81
C ALA A 19 -39.39 -26.63 9.31
N GLN A 20 -40.50 -25.96 9.06
CA GLN A 20 -41.83 -26.54 9.25
C GLN A 20 -42.43 -26.76 7.87
N ASP A 21 -42.41 -28.05 7.47
CA ASP A 21 -43.27 -28.58 6.41
C ASP A 21 -44.72 -28.60 6.96
N GLN A 22 -45.62 -27.85 6.30
CA GLN A 22 -47.03 -28.18 6.38
C GLN A 22 -47.49 -28.61 4.99
N ALA A 23 -47.70 -29.92 4.89
CA ALA A 23 -48.51 -30.52 3.86
C ALA A 23 -49.96 -30.13 4.06
N ASP A 24 -50.61 -29.54 3.08
CA ASP A 24 -52.07 -29.57 2.99
C ASP A 24 -52.48 -30.14 1.62
N SER A 25 -53.20 -31.22 1.70
CA SER A 25 -53.79 -31.96 0.62
C SER A 25 -55.20 -31.41 0.36
N THR A 26 -55.54 -31.01 -0.85
CA THR A 26 -56.79 -31.42 -1.51
C THR A 26 -56.82 -30.92 -2.98
N ALA A 27 -56.82 -31.88 -3.83
CA ALA A 27 -57.73 -32.11 -4.96
C ALA A 27 -57.75 -31.20 -6.18
N THR A 28 -57.38 -31.80 -7.25
CA THR A 28 -58.06 -31.97 -8.55
C THR A 28 -57.88 -30.92 -9.67
N ASN A 29 -57.34 -31.53 -10.73
CA ASN A 29 -57.59 -31.32 -12.16
C ASN A 29 -56.90 -30.18 -12.89
N TRP A 30 -55.91 -30.64 -13.57
CA TRP A 30 -55.44 -30.64 -14.93
C TRP A 30 -55.77 -29.41 -15.79
N GLU A 31 -54.74 -28.59 -15.80
CA GLU A 31 -54.19 -27.98 -17.02
C GLU A 31 -52.69 -27.93 -16.81
N ARG A 32 -51.95 -28.85 -17.46
CA ARG A 32 -50.48 -28.73 -17.62
C ARG A 32 -50.22 -27.60 -18.61
N GLN A 33 -50.18 -26.37 -18.16
CA GLN A 33 -49.35 -25.36 -18.74
C GLN A 33 -47.92 -25.70 -18.41
N LEU A 34 -47.18 -26.18 -19.41
CA LEU A 34 -45.74 -26.21 -19.40
C LEU A 34 -45.27 -24.73 -19.36
N GLU A 35 -45.22 -24.14 -18.15
CA GLU A 35 -44.34 -23.03 -17.91
C GLU A 35 -42.92 -23.55 -18.13
N LEU A 36 -42.41 -23.30 -19.33
CA LEU A 36 -40.96 -23.29 -19.56
C LEU A 36 -40.38 -22.33 -18.56
N LYS A 37 -39.87 -22.84 -17.42
CA LYS A 37 -38.98 -22.06 -16.57
C LYS A 37 -37.91 -21.52 -17.48
N GLU A 38 -37.97 -20.21 -17.72
CA GLU A 38 -36.95 -19.48 -18.41
C GLU A 38 -35.63 -19.77 -17.66
N VAL A 39 -34.83 -20.64 -18.21
CA VAL A 39 -33.47 -20.87 -17.75
C VAL A 39 -32.73 -19.60 -18.16
N VAL A 40 -32.77 -18.60 -17.27
CA VAL A 40 -31.87 -17.47 -17.37
C VAL A 40 -30.48 -18.03 -17.24
N VAL A 41 -29.88 -18.37 -18.37
CA VAL A 41 -28.42 -18.59 -18.47
C VAL A 41 -27.78 -17.26 -18.14
N MET A 42 -27.56 -17.01 -16.88
CA MET A 42 -26.71 -15.93 -16.43
C MET A 42 -25.28 -16.27 -16.91
N ALA A 43 -24.95 -15.80 -18.11
CA ALA A 43 -23.56 -15.83 -18.56
C ALA A 43 -22.74 -15.19 -17.44
N SER A 44 -21.88 -15.96 -16.80
CA SER A 44 -20.99 -15.50 -15.74
C SER A 44 -20.19 -14.32 -16.28
N ARG A 45 -20.52 -13.10 -15.84
CA ARG A 45 -19.81 -11.90 -16.27
C ARG A 45 -18.39 -11.98 -15.75
N THR A 46 -17.42 -11.85 -16.62
CA THR A 46 -16.00 -11.89 -16.26
C THR A 46 -15.69 -10.78 -15.27
N VAL A 47 -15.24 -11.12 -14.07
CA VAL A 47 -14.86 -10.18 -13.00
C VAL A 47 -13.42 -9.71 -13.20
N VAL A 48 -12.50 -10.64 -13.48
CA VAL A 48 -11.08 -10.37 -13.70
C VAL A 48 -10.73 -10.60 -15.16
N LYS A 49 -10.10 -9.63 -15.82
CA LYS A 49 -9.59 -9.72 -17.19
C LYS A 49 -8.09 -9.45 -17.18
N GLN A 50 -7.34 -10.19 -17.99
CA GLN A 50 -5.95 -9.90 -18.27
C GLN A 50 -5.84 -9.06 -19.55
N ALA A 51 -5.27 -7.87 -19.44
CA ALA A 51 -4.80 -7.08 -20.57
C ALA A 51 -3.30 -7.34 -20.83
N PRO A 52 -2.72 -6.87 -21.93
CA PRO A 52 -1.31 -7.13 -22.27
C PRO A 52 -0.30 -6.67 -21.20
N ASP A 53 -0.59 -5.59 -20.46
CA ASP A 53 0.32 -4.97 -19.50
C ASP A 53 -0.27 -4.85 -18.07
N ARG A 54 -1.50 -5.36 -17.84
CA ARG A 54 -2.20 -5.17 -16.57
C ARG A 54 -3.28 -6.22 -16.30
N ILE A 55 -3.62 -6.37 -15.02
CA ILE A 55 -4.83 -7.07 -14.58
C ILE A 55 -5.94 -6.04 -14.45
N ILE A 56 -7.14 -6.34 -14.96
CA ILE A 56 -8.32 -5.47 -14.88
C ILE A 56 -9.38 -6.18 -14.04
N TYR A 57 -9.76 -5.58 -12.92
CA TYR A 57 -10.85 -6.03 -12.08
C TYR A 57 -12.08 -5.13 -12.33
N LEU A 58 -13.20 -5.74 -12.72
CA LEU A 58 -14.45 -5.07 -13.04
C LEU A 58 -15.39 -5.15 -11.83
N THR A 59 -15.39 -4.13 -10.99
CA THR A 59 -16.14 -4.09 -9.71
C THR A 59 -17.64 -4.33 -9.90
N LYS A 60 -18.22 -3.77 -10.97
CA LYS A 60 -19.65 -3.95 -11.28
C LYS A 60 -20.07 -5.40 -11.58
N ASN A 61 -19.13 -6.26 -11.93
CA ASN A 61 -19.39 -7.66 -12.25
C ASN A 61 -19.24 -8.59 -11.04
N ASP A 62 -18.68 -8.09 -9.92
CA ASP A 62 -18.49 -8.87 -8.71
C ASP A 62 -19.62 -8.64 -7.70
N GLN A 63 -20.52 -9.61 -7.60
CA GLN A 63 -21.63 -9.58 -6.64
C GLN A 63 -21.17 -9.65 -5.18
N TYR A 64 -19.99 -10.20 -4.91
CA TYR A 64 -19.41 -10.31 -3.57
C TYR A 64 -18.73 -9.01 -3.11
N ALA A 65 -18.46 -8.07 -4.02
CA ALA A 65 -17.88 -6.76 -3.67
C ALA A 65 -18.91 -5.74 -3.14
N LYS A 66 -20.21 -6.09 -3.14
CA LYS A 66 -21.27 -5.23 -2.62
C LYS A 66 -21.02 -4.83 -1.17
N GLY A 67 -21.11 -3.52 -0.87
CA GLY A 67 -20.89 -2.97 0.47
C GLY A 67 -19.43 -2.92 0.91
N MET A 68 -18.46 -3.37 0.09
CA MET A 68 -17.04 -3.20 0.35
C MET A 68 -16.58 -1.77 0.11
N ASN A 69 -15.54 -1.36 0.82
CA ASN A 69 -14.78 -0.16 0.48
C ASN A 69 -13.63 -0.48 -0.48
N GLY A 70 -12.92 0.56 -0.94
CA GLY A 70 -11.85 0.42 -1.94
C GLY A 70 -10.71 -0.49 -1.49
N ILE A 71 -10.31 -0.42 -0.21
CA ILE A 71 -9.21 -1.27 0.31
C ILE A 71 -9.63 -2.75 0.41
N GLU A 72 -10.89 -3.01 0.79
CA GLU A 72 -11.44 -4.38 0.84
C GLU A 72 -11.57 -5.00 -0.55
N VAL A 73 -11.91 -4.18 -1.57
CA VAL A 73 -12.00 -4.62 -2.97
C VAL A 73 -10.63 -4.99 -3.54
N LEU A 74 -9.57 -4.29 -3.15
CA LEU A 74 -8.21 -4.59 -3.62
C LEU A 74 -7.79 -6.01 -3.29
N ASP A 75 -8.15 -6.51 -2.13
CA ASP A 75 -7.80 -7.87 -1.67
C ASP A 75 -8.53 -9.01 -2.44
N ARG A 76 -9.49 -8.65 -3.30
CA ARG A 76 -10.16 -9.59 -4.20
C ARG A 76 -9.43 -9.77 -5.54
N ILE A 77 -8.45 -8.93 -5.82
CA ILE A 77 -7.73 -8.92 -7.09
C ILE A 77 -6.59 -9.94 -7.02
N PRO A 78 -6.44 -10.85 -7.98
CA PRO A 78 -5.31 -11.77 -8.04
C PRO A 78 -3.99 -11.04 -7.86
N ARG A 79 -3.07 -11.61 -7.06
CA ARG A 79 -1.75 -11.05 -6.78
C ARG A 79 -1.74 -9.88 -5.79
N VAL A 80 -2.87 -9.28 -5.47
CA VAL A 80 -2.99 -8.21 -4.48
C VAL A 80 -3.39 -8.78 -3.13
N SER A 81 -2.75 -8.31 -2.06
CA SER A 81 -2.98 -8.73 -0.68
C SER A 81 -3.05 -7.51 0.21
N VAL A 82 -3.98 -7.48 1.16
CA VAL A 82 -4.15 -6.38 2.11
C VAL A 82 -3.96 -6.90 3.54
N VAL A 83 -2.96 -6.37 4.23
CA VAL A 83 -2.62 -6.72 5.62
C VAL A 83 -2.46 -5.45 6.42
N ASN A 84 -3.23 -5.27 7.50
CA ASN A 84 -3.18 -4.08 8.35
C ASN A 84 -3.28 -2.75 7.57
N ASP A 85 -4.21 -2.68 6.63
CA ASP A 85 -4.41 -1.54 5.70
C ASP A 85 -3.24 -1.31 4.71
N MET A 86 -2.20 -2.11 4.74
CA MET A 86 -1.11 -2.08 3.76
C MET A 86 -1.43 -2.98 2.57
N VAL A 87 -1.32 -2.42 1.38
CA VAL A 87 -1.55 -3.13 0.12
C VAL A 87 -0.22 -3.59 -0.44
N THR A 88 -0.13 -4.87 -0.75
CA THR A 88 1.04 -5.48 -1.38
C THR A 88 0.66 -6.17 -2.68
N VAL A 89 1.61 -6.30 -3.60
CA VAL A 89 1.44 -7.04 -4.86
C VAL A 89 2.56 -8.08 -4.94
N ALA A 90 2.20 -9.36 -5.12
CA ALA A 90 3.17 -10.46 -5.16
C ALA A 90 4.29 -10.19 -6.19
N GLY A 91 5.54 -10.38 -5.78
CA GLY A 91 6.73 -10.08 -6.58
C GLY A 91 7.07 -8.59 -6.72
N LYS A 92 6.38 -7.68 -6.00
CA LYS A 92 6.65 -6.23 -6.00
C LYS A 92 7.08 -5.74 -4.62
N SER A 93 7.90 -4.68 -4.59
CA SER A 93 8.42 -4.10 -3.33
C SER A 93 7.51 -3.02 -2.75
N SER A 94 6.74 -2.32 -3.59
CA SER A 94 5.83 -1.26 -3.17
C SER A 94 4.69 -1.05 -4.17
N VAL A 95 3.71 -0.23 -3.76
CA VAL A 95 2.53 0.09 -4.55
C VAL A 95 2.39 1.61 -4.67
N LYS A 96 2.02 2.10 -5.85
CA LYS A 96 1.62 3.48 -6.10
C LYS A 96 0.20 3.51 -6.65
N TYR A 97 -0.52 4.59 -6.44
CA TYR A 97 -1.92 4.68 -6.79
C TYR A 97 -2.20 5.76 -7.82
N ILE A 98 -3.09 5.45 -8.74
CA ILE A 98 -3.60 6.38 -9.74
C ILE A 98 -5.12 6.41 -9.57
N ILE A 99 -5.70 7.57 -9.34
CA ILE A 99 -7.16 7.74 -9.24
C ILE A 99 -7.60 8.64 -10.39
N ASP A 100 -8.50 8.11 -11.22
CA ASP A 100 -9.06 8.82 -12.38
C ASP A 100 -8.00 9.43 -13.31
N GLY A 101 -6.87 8.70 -13.47
CA GLY A 101 -5.75 9.09 -14.34
C GLY A 101 -4.65 9.89 -13.66
N HIS A 102 -4.85 10.37 -12.44
CA HIS A 102 -3.88 11.19 -11.70
C HIS A 102 -3.10 10.34 -10.69
N LEU A 103 -1.77 10.43 -10.72
CA LEU A 103 -0.89 9.78 -9.75
C LEU A 103 -1.05 10.45 -8.39
N MET A 104 -1.25 9.65 -7.34
CA MET A 104 -1.39 10.12 -5.97
C MET A 104 -0.03 10.20 -5.28
N GLU A 105 0.43 11.42 -5.01
CA GLU A 105 1.68 11.70 -4.28
C GLU A 105 1.36 12.00 -2.81
N ILE A 106 0.81 10.99 -2.12
CA ILE A 106 0.46 11.03 -0.69
C ILE A 106 1.04 9.81 0.02
N SER A 107 1.14 9.87 1.36
CA SER A 107 1.65 8.73 2.14
C SER A 107 0.72 7.52 2.07
N ASP A 108 1.27 6.32 2.37
CA ASP A 108 0.48 5.08 2.35
C ASP A 108 -0.66 5.11 3.37
N GLU A 109 -0.48 5.75 4.53
CA GLU A 109 -1.51 5.93 5.55
C GLU A 109 -2.64 6.85 5.06
N ALA A 110 -2.28 7.97 4.42
CA ALA A 110 -3.26 8.88 3.82
C ALA A 110 -4.03 8.18 2.69
N MET A 111 -3.35 7.35 1.90
CA MET A 111 -3.97 6.56 0.84
C MET A 111 -4.91 5.49 1.39
N ALA A 112 -4.54 4.80 2.47
CA ALA A 112 -5.41 3.83 3.13
C ALA A 112 -6.72 4.48 3.62
N LEU A 113 -6.65 5.67 4.23
CA LEU A 113 -7.84 6.42 4.64
C LEU A 113 -8.72 6.79 3.43
N ARG A 114 -8.10 7.27 2.34
CA ARG A 114 -8.81 7.59 1.11
C ARG A 114 -9.50 6.37 0.48
N LEU A 115 -8.82 5.22 0.44
CA LEU A 115 -9.39 3.96 -0.06
C LEU A 115 -10.59 3.49 0.78
N LYS A 116 -10.58 3.72 2.10
CA LYS A 116 -11.73 3.43 2.98
C LYS A 116 -12.94 4.32 2.68
N ASN A 117 -12.73 5.53 2.18
CA ASN A 117 -13.80 6.44 1.75
C ASN A 117 -14.41 6.05 0.40
N LEU A 118 -13.67 5.35 -0.47
CA LEU A 118 -14.18 4.85 -1.75
C LEU A 118 -15.08 3.63 -1.53
N GLN A 119 -16.28 3.63 -2.09
CA GLN A 119 -17.17 2.48 -2.07
C GLN A 119 -17.07 1.68 -3.37
N ALA A 120 -17.17 0.35 -3.29
CA ALA A 120 -17.17 -0.54 -4.45
C ALA A 120 -18.20 -0.14 -5.50
N SER A 121 -19.37 0.34 -5.06
CA SER A 121 -20.45 0.84 -5.95
C SER A 121 -20.04 2.07 -6.78
N GLY A 122 -19.10 2.87 -6.28
CA GLY A 122 -18.54 4.05 -6.94
C GLY A 122 -17.34 3.76 -7.84
N ILE A 123 -16.80 2.55 -7.81
CA ILE A 123 -15.64 2.13 -8.62
C ILE A 123 -16.13 1.41 -9.87
N GLU A 124 -15.67 1.83 -11.04
CA GLU A 124 -15.97 1.14 -12.31
C GLU A 124 -15.04 -0.06 -12.52
N LYS A 125 -13.74 0.19 -12.41
CA LYS A 125 -12.68 -0.81 -12.56
C LYS A 125 -11.45 -0.45 -11.75
N ILE A 126 -10.67 -1.48 -11.43
CA ILE A 126 -9.32 -1.36 -10.87
C ILE A 126 -8.35 -2.07 -11.82
N GLU A 127 -7.25 -1.41 -12.14
CA GLU A 127 -6.20 -1.95 -13.00
C GLU A 127 -4.90 -2.07 -12.20
N VAL A 128 -4.29 -3.25 -12.19
CA VAL A 128 -3.00 -3.50 -11.54
C VAL A 128 -1.92 -3.63 -12.61
N LEU A 129 -1.05 -2.63 -12.69
CA LEU A 129 0.06 -2.57 -13.62
C LEU A 129 1.33 -3.03 -12.89
N THR A 130 1.86 -4.17 -13.25
CA THR A 130 3.06 -4.73 -12.60
C THR A 130 4.35 -4.34 -13.31
N THR A 131 4.25 -3.82 -14.55
CA THR A 131 5.34 -3.19 -15.27
C THR A 131 4.98 -1.73 -15.47
N PRO A 132 5.66 -0.79 -14.79
CA PRO A 132 5.31 0.62 -14.86
C PRO A 132 5.49 1.15 -16.27
N PRO A 133 4.48 1.84 -16.84
CA PRO A 133 4.67 2.62 -18.04
C PRO A 133 5.69 3.73 -17.82
N ALA A 134 6.51 4.03 -18.83
CA ALA A 134 7.58 5.04 -18.75
C ALA A 134 7.12 6.42 -18.20
N LYS A 135 5.83 6.74 -18.36
CA LYS A 135 5.22 8.00 -17.90
C LYS A 135 5.08 8.12 -16.37
N TYR A 136 5.00 7.02 -15.62
CA TYR A 136 4.72 7.07 -14.17
C TYR A 136 5.97 7.06 -13.28
N GLY A 137 7.16 6.95 -13.86
CA GLY A 137 8.42 6.96 -13.13
C GLY A 137 9.21 5.67 -13.27
N ALA A 138 10.45 5.73 -12.83
CA ALA A 138 11.40 4.61 -12.86
C ALA A 138 11.58 3.97 -11.47
N ASN A 139 10.60 4.07 -10.58
CA ASN A 139 10.70 3.47 -9.26
C ASN A 139 10.89 1.95 -9.35
N ASN A 140 11.84 1.45 -8.56
CA ASN A 140 12.21 0.05 -8.59
C ASN A 140 11.08 -0.86 -8.11
N ASN A 141 10.78 -1.86 -8.95
CA ASN A 141 9.87 -2.98 -8.62
C ASN A 141 8.52 -2.56 -8.02
N VAL A 142 7.95 -1.45 -8.51
CA VAL A 142 6.69 -0.88 -8.05
C VAL A 142 5.53 -1.39 -8.90
N ALA A 143 4.42 -1.76 -8.26
CA ALA A 143 3.13 -1.92 -8.93
C ALA A 143 2.35 -0.62 -8.89
N TYR A 144 1.61 -0.32 -9.98
CA TYR A 144 0.66 0.79 -10.01
C TYR A 144 -0.77 0.25 -9.97
N ILE A 145 -1.56 0.70 -9.00
CA ILE A 145 -2.98 0.40 -8.89
C ILE A 145 -3.76 1.60 -9.39
N SER A 146 -4.41 1.45 -10.57
CA SER A 146 -5.23 2.49 -11.16
C SER A 146 -6.70 2.22 -10.87
N ILE A 147 -7.34 3.13 -10.15
CA ILE A 147 -8.75 3.09 -9.79
C ILE A 147 -9.49 4.08 -10.68
N THR A 148 -10.47 3.59 -11.42
CA THR A 148 -11.36 4.42 -12.25
C THR A 148 -12.71 4.51 -11.56
N SER A 149 -13.10 5.74 -11.22
CA SER A 149 -14.41 6.04 -10.66
C SER A 149 -15.51 5.92 -11.71
N LYS A 150 -16.71 5.63 -11.25
CA LYS A 150 -17.89 5.52 -12.11
C LYS A 150 -18.38 6.92 -12.50
N ASN A 151 -17.98 7.39 -13.68
CA ASN A 151 -18.12 8.80 -14.11
C ASN A 151 -19.44 9.18 -14.77
N GLU A 152 -20.45 8.34 -14.85
CA GLU A 152 -21.59 8.58 -15.76
C GLU A 152 -22.89 9.06 -15.10
N SER A 153 -22.90 9.32 -13.80
CA SER A 153 -24.14 9.80 -13.14
C SER A 153 -24.11 11.28 -12.83
N LEU A 154 -24.88 12.08 -13.58
CA LEU A 154 -25.17 13.46 -13.18
C LEU A 154 -25.95 13.47 -11.85
N GLY A 155 -25.61 14.42 -10.96
CA GLY A 155 -26.27 14.57 -9.67
C GLY A 155 -25.31 14.40 -8.50
N THR A 156 -25.89 14.29 -7.31
CA THR A 156 -25.13 14.16 -6.05
C THR A 156 -25.22 12.74 -5.52
N ARG A 157 -24.09 12.21 -5.10
CA ARG A 157 -23.95 10.91 -4.43
C ARG A 157 -22.89 11.00 -3.34
N GLY A 158 -22.95 10.11 -2.39
CA GLY A 158 -21.92 10.03 -1.37
C GLY A 158 -22.15 8.87 -0.41
N ASN A 159 -21.25 8.76 0.55
CA ASN A 159 -21.42 7.83 1.65
C ASN A 159 -20.88 8.43 2.95
N ILE A 160 -21.40 7.91 4.06
CA ILE A 160 -20.88 8.11 5.41
C ILE A 160 -20.66 6.74 6.05
N TRP A 161 -19.62 6.63 6.86
CA TRP A 161 -19.34 5.38 7.55
C TRP A 161 -18.68 5.63 8.91
N THR A 162 -18.86 4.68 9.81
CA THR A 162 -18.14 4.61 11.09
C THR A 162 -17.74 3.19 11.38
N ASN A 163 -16.63 3.01 12.10
CA ASN A 163 -16.10 1.72 12.48
C ASN A 163 -15.57 1.77 13.91
N GLY A 164 -16.14 0.98 14.81
CA GLY A 164 -15.64 0.72 16.14
C GLY A 164 -14.75 -0.53 16.14
N ILE A 165 -13.57 -0.46 16.74
CA ILE A 165 -12.60 -1.55 16.77
C ILE A 165 -12.20 -1.79 18.22
N ILE A 166 -12.33 -3.03 18.68
CA ILE A 166 -11.90 -3.49 19.99
C ILE A 166 -10.62 -4.31 19.81
N ARG A 167 -9.54 -3.82 20.40
CA ARG A 167 -8.23 -4.48 20.54
C ARG A 167 -7.91 -4.52 22.04
N GLU A 168 -6.66 -4.26 22.45
CA GLU A 168 -6.31 -3.95 23.84
C GLU A 168 -7.05 -2.69 24.35
N SER A 169 -7.41 -1.80 23.46
CA SER A 169 -8.18 -0.57 23.71
C SER A 169 -9.25 -0.38 22.63
N PHE A 170 -10.28 0.38 22.96
CA PHE A 170 -11.26 0.80 21.98
C PHE A 170 -10.66 1.87 21.05
N CYS A 171 -10.79 1.63 19.76
CA CYS A 171 -10.40 2.50 18.66
C CYS A 171 -11.63 2.81 17.80
N TYR A 172 -11.65 3.98 17.16
CA TYR A 172 -12.75 4.32 16.27
C TYR A 172 -12.27 5.04 15.03
N GLN A 173 -13.00 4.84 13.96
CA GLN A 173 -12.79 5.46 12.67
C GLN A 173 -14.13 5.98 12.15
N LEU A 174 -14.11 7.11 11.49
CA LEU A 174 -15.27 7.67 10.81
C LEU A 174 -14.82 8.38 9.53
N GLY A 175 -15.69 8.45 8.57
CA GLY A 175 -15.41 9.15 7.34
C GLY A 175 -16.60 9.18 6.39
N GLY A 176 -16.38 9.81 5.27
CA GLY A 176 -17.37 9.89 4.22
C GLY A 176 -16.87 10.63 3.01
N ASN A 177 -17.62 10.52 1.93
CA ASN A 177 -17.39 11.26 0.72
C ASN A 177 -18.70 11.81 0.17
N VAL A 178 -18.57 12.87 -0.62
CA VAL A 178 -19.64 13.42 -1.44
C VAL A 178 -19.09 13.80 -2.79
N SER A 179 -19.82 13.49 -3.85
CA SER A 179 -19.50 13.94 -5.21
C SER A 179 -20.72 14.51 -5.90
N HIS A 180 -20.52 15.58 -6.63
CA HIS A 180 -21.55 16.23 -7.43
C HIS A 180 -21.04 16.42 -8.85
N THR A 181 -21.75 15.86 -9.81
CA THR A 181 -21.35 15.91 -11.23
C THR A 181 -22.46 16.55 -12.05
N THR A 182 -22.09 17.57 -12.80
CA THR A 182 -22.92 18.20 -13.85
C THR A 182 -22.28 17.97 -15.21
N ARG A 183 -22.89 18.51 -16.27
CA ARG A 183 -22.30 18.44 -17.63
C ARG A 183 -20.95 19.16 -17.72
N LYS A 184 -20.72 20.20 -16.92
CA LYS A 184 -19.51 21.04 -16.97
C LYS A 184 -18.63 20.95 -15.73
N VAL A 185 -19.20 20.63 -14.58
CA VAL A 185 -18.51 20.67 -13.28
C VAL A 185 -18.51 19.27 -12.66
N GLU A 186 -17.37 18.86 -12.16
CA GLU A 186 -17.20 17.70 -11.29
C GLU A 186 -16.57 18.17 -9.98
N LEU A 187 -17.29 17.94 -8.89
CA LEU A 187 -16.87 18.24 -7.52
C LEU A 187 -16.83 16.93 -6.74
N SER A 188 -15.79 16.69 -6.00
CA SER A 188 -15.80 15.65 -4.97
C SER A 188 -15.03 16.12 -3.75
N ALA A 189 -15.51 15.70 -2.59
CA ALA A 189 -14.83 15.88 -1.32
C ALA A 189 -14.95 14.60 -0.50
N ASP A 190 -13.90 14.26 0.20
CA ASP A 190 -13.92 13.20 1.19
C ASP A 190 -13.10 13.60 2.42
N ALA A 191 -13.51 13.10 3.59
CA ALA A 191 -12.78 13.29 4.83
C ALA A 191 -12.91 12.05 5.70
N SER A 192 -11.87 11.80 6.50
CA SER A 192 -11.86 10.70 7.46
C SER A 192 -11.03 11.04 8.69
N TRP A 193 -11.46 10.48 9.81
CA TRP A 193 -10.80 10.55 11.09
C TRP A 193 -10.53 9.14 11.62
N ASN A 194 -9.36 8.94 12.20
CA ASN A 194 -9.00 7.72 12.90
C ASN A 194 -8.36 8.04 14.26
N ASP A 195 -8.84 7.42 15.32
CA ASP A 195 -8.21 7.44 16.65
C ASP A 195 -7.92 6.00 17.05
N SER A 196 -6.67 5.59 16.94
CA SER A 196 -6.21 4.25 17.26
C SER A 196 -5.25 4.27 18.44
N LYS A 197 -5.40 3.27 19.31
CA LYS A 197 -4.52 2.98 20.43
C LYS A 197 -4.00 1.57 20.29
N GLY A 198 -2.79 1.32 20.70
CA GLY A 198 -2.22 -0.02 20.66
C GLY A 198 -0.99 -0.16 21.51
N ILE A 199 -0.56 -1.40 21.58
CA ILE A 199 0.66 -1.84 22.25
C ILE A 199 1.53 -2.54 21.20
N ASN A 200 2.82 -2.31 21.28
CA ASN A 200 3.81 -3.01 20.48
C ASN A 200 4.91 -3.53 21.40
N ASP A 201 5.09 -4.84 21.44
CA ASP A 201 6.14 -5.51 22.19
C ASP A 201 7.26 -5.92 21.24
N LEU A 202 8.47 -5.45 21.53
CA LEU A 202 9.67 -5.72 20.76
C LEU A 202 10.76 -6.30 21.65
N ASP A 203 10.93 -7.62 21.61
CA ASP A 203 11.96 -8.34 22.34
C ASP A 203 13.16 -8.58 21.43
N ARG A 204 14.36 -8.28 21.91
CA ARG A 204 15.62 -8.54 21.22
C ARG A 204 16.60 -9.26 22.15
N THR A 205 17.16 -10.35 21.66
CA THR A 205 18.22 -11.09 22.35
C THR A 205 19.47 -11.07 21.48
N TYR A 206 20.50 -10.39 21.94
CA TYR A 206 21.82 -10.34 21.31
C TYR A 206 22.73 -11.36 21.99
N ILE A 207 23.22 -12.33 21.24
CA ILE A 207 24.12 -13.38 21.72
C ILE A 207 25.51 -13.09 21.19
N PHE A 208 26.38 -12.64 22.08
CA PHE A 208 27.81 -12.47 21.86
C PHE A 208 28.55 -13.76 22.26
N PRO A 209 29.84 -13.95 21.88
CA PRO A 209 30.60 -15.15 22.23
C PRO A 209 30.68 -15.43 23.74
N TYR A 210 30.72 -14.37 24.58
CA TYR A 210 30.95 -14.49 26.02
C TYR A 210 29.82 -13.97 26.90
N TYR A 211 28.77 -13.34 26.33
CA TYR A 211 27.65 -12.83 27.10
C TYR A 211 26.41 -12.65 26.24
N THR A 212 25.28 -12.43 26.88
CA THR A 212 24.01 -12.17 26.21
C THR A 212 23.47 -10.81 26.70
N LYS A 213 23.03 -9.97 25.74
CA LYS A 213 22.29 -8.73 26.01
C LYS A 213 20.81 -8.97 25.63
N ILE A 214 19.89 -8.69 26.53
CA ILE A 214 18.45 -8.84 26.32
C ILE A 214 17.81 -7.47 26.44
N SER A 215 17.01 -7.05 25.47
CA SER A 215 16.18 -5.85 25.50
C SER A 215 14.72 -6.25 25.33
N GLN A 216 13.89 -5.88 26.28
CA GLN A 216 12.45 -6.10 26.29
C GLN A 216 11.75 -4.74 26.29
N ARG A 217 11.11 -4.42 25.18
CA ARG A 217 10.53 -3.11 24.91
C ARG A 217 9.03 -3.20 24.72
N THR A 218 8.29 -2.43 25.52
CA THR A 218 6.85 -2.22 25.34
C THR A 218 6.59 -0.77 24.96
N THR A 219 5.88 -0.56 23.86
CA THR A 219 5.47 0.77 23.39
C THR A 219 3.96 0.87 23.43
N ASN A 220 3.45 1.76 24.26
CA ASN A 220 2.04 2.16 24.23
C ASN A 220 1.91 3.40 23.35
N TYR A 221 1.00 3.36 22.40
CA TYR A 221 0.80 4.49 21.48
C TYR A 221 -0.68 4.85 21.29
N ARG A 222 -0.90 6.13 20.99
CA ARG A 222 -2.16 6.65 20.46
C ARG A 222 -1.88 7.44 19.20
N ASN A 223 -2.49 7.03 18.11
CA ASN A 223 -2.34 7.65 16.82
C ASN A 223 -3.66 8.26 16.37
N ARG A 224 -3.69 9.57 16.15
CA ARG A 224 -4.84 10.33 15.63
C ARG A 224 -4.50 10.85 14.25
N THR A 225 -5.25 10.41 13.27
CA THR A 225 -5.05 10.82 11.88
C THR A 225 -6.31 11.46 11.33
N PHE A 226 -6.15 12.52 10.57
CA PHE A 226 -7.20 13.15 9.79
C PHE A 226 -6.72 13.31 8.36
N GLY A 227 -7.57 12.92 7.41
CA GLY A 227 -7.35 13.12 5.99
C GLY A 227 -8.55 13.80 5.36
N ALA A 228 -8.30 14.75 4.49
CA ALA A 228 -9.33 15.41 3.69
C ALA A 228 -8.83 15.57 2.24
N ASN A 229 -9.69 15.26 1.29
CA ASN A 229 -9.37 15.37 -0.13
C ASN A 229 -10.49 16.13 -0.84
N GLY A 230 -10.12 16.89 -1.88
CA GLY A 230 -11.05 17.61 -2.72
C GLY A 230 -10.65 17.54 -4.19
N LEU A 231 -11.62 17.44 -5.08
CA LEU A 231 -11.44 17.58 -6.51
C LEU A 231 -12.42 18.64 -7.01
N PHE A 232 -11.90 19.59 -7.76
CA PHE A 232 -12.67 20.49 -8.60
C PHE A 232 -12.20 20.33 -10.04
N LYS A 233 -13.11 19.97 -10.96
CA LYS A 233 -12.80 19.87 -12.39
C LYS A 233 -13.86 20.60 -13.19
N TYR A 234 -13.43 21.41 -14.14
CA TYR A 234 -14.29 22.15 -15.03
C TYR A 234 -14.03 21.80 -16.50
N LYS A 235 -15.08 21.49 -17.24
CA LYS A 235 -15.05 21.23 -18.68
C LYS A 235 -15.35 22.54 -19.42
N PHE A 236 -14.31 23.24 -19.86
CA PHE A 236 -14.43 24.49 -20.62
C PHE A 236 -15.12 24.23 -21.95
N THR A 237 -14.68 23.17 -22.61
CA THR A 237 -15.25 22.67 -23.87
C THR A 237 -15.31 21.15 -23.85
N ASN A 238 -15.84 20.51 -24.91
CA ASN A 238 -15.77 19.06 -25.08
C ASN A 238 -14.33 18.54 -25.26
N ARG A 239 -13.35 19.44 -25.45
CA ARG A 239 -11.94 19.11 -25.72
C ARG A 239 -10.99 19.59 -24.65
N LEU A 240 -11.39 20.53 -23.82
CA LEU A 240 -10.54 21.10 -22.77
C LEU A 240 -11.20 20.99 -21.42
N ASN A 241 -10.52 20.33 -20.51
CA ASN A 241 -10.86 20.35 -19.09
C ASN A 241 -9.65 20.78 -18.28
N ALA A 242 -9.89 21.37 -17.13
CA ALA A 242 -8.87 21.63 -16.14
C ALA A 242 -9.45 21.44 -14.73
N GLY A 243 -8.58 21.20 -13.77
CA GLY A 243 -9.01 20.96 -12.42
C GLY A 243 -7.89 21.09 -11.39
N VAL A 244 -8.30 21.02 -10.14
CA VAL A 244 -7.41 21.03 -8.98
C VAL A 244 -7.81 19.88 -8.05
N ILE A 245 -6.81 19.13 -7.59
CA ILE A 245 -6.94 18.14 -6.53
C ILE A 245 -6.21 18.68 -5.32
N LEU A 246 -6.88 18.67 -4.16
CA LEU A 246 -6.33 19.04 -2.86
C LEU A 246 -6.31 17.79 -1.99
N ASN A 247 -5.18 17.52 -1.34
CA ASN A 247 -5.09 16.47 -0.33
C ASN A 247 -4.43 17.08 0.90
N TYR A 248 -5.10 16.97 2.04
CA TYR A 248 -4.56 17.36 3.34
C TYR A 248 -4.55 16.16 4.26
N TYR A 249 -3.45 15.98 4.95
CA TYR A 249 -3.27 14.90 5.91
C TYR A 249 -2.59 15.46 7.16
N THR A 250 -3.06 15.08 8.34
CA THR A 250 -2.37 15.33 9.61
C THR A 250 -2.35 14.09 10.45
N ASN A 251 -1.20 13.87 11.07
CA ASN A 251 -0.98 12.77 12.01
C ASN A 251 -0.47 13.30 13.35
N ARG A 252 -0.97 12.75 14.44
CA ARG A 252 -0.53 13.05 15.81
C ARG A 252 -0.30 11.75 16.55
N LEU A 253 0.94 11.35 16.61
CA LEU A 253 1.38 10.16 17.33
C LEU A 253 1.87 10.56 18.73
N ASN A 254 1.25 9.99 19.77
CA ASN A 254 1.73 10.02 21.15
C ASN A 254 2.22 8.62 21.49
N SER A 255 3.44 8.47 21.96
CA SER A 255 3.98 7.16 22.35
C SER A 255 4.74 7.24 23.66
N LYS A 256 4.60 6.18 24.46
CA LYS A 256 5.41 5.94 25.67
C LYS A 256 6.05 4.57 25.52
N LEU A 257 7.34 4.57 25.39
CA LEU A 257 8.17 3.40 25.28
C LEU A 257 8.81 3.14 26.64
N PHE A 258 8.80 1.88 27.06
CA PHE A 258 9.53 1.36 28.20
C PHE A 258 10.39 0.19 27.73
N ASP A 259 11.68 0.27 27.99
CA ASP A 259 12.68 -0.75 27.64
C ASP A 259 13.42 -1.20 28.89
N VAL A 260 13.51 -2.49 29.09
CA VAL A 260 14.38 -3.09 30.13
C VAL A 260 15.48 -3.86 29.40
N THR A 261 16.71 -3.43 29.59
CA THR A 261 17.89 -4.05 29.00
C THR A 261 18.75 -4.69 30.07
N THR A 262 19.05 -5.98 29.92
CA THR A 262 20.03 -6.71 30.72
C THR A 262 21.29 -6.92 29.90
N ASP A 263 22.42 -6.39 30.34
CA ASP A 263 23.70 -6.49 29.66
C ASP A 263 24.79 -6.86 30.64
N ARG A 264 25.47 -8.00 30.48
CA ARG A 264 26.54 -8.51 31.34
C ARG A 264 26.15 -8.54 32.83
N GLY A 265 24.91 -8.92 33.13
CA GLY A 265 24.39 -8.96 34.50
C GLY A 265 23.91 -7.62 35.06
N ASN A 266 24.16 -6.49 34.38
CA ASN A 266 23.62 -5.19 34.77
C ASN A 266 22.24 -4.99 34.13
N VAL A 267 21.33 -4.39 34.87
CA VAL A 267 19.97 -4.07 34.41
C VAL A 267 19.86 -2.55 34.26
N TYR A 268 19.43 -2.17 33.05
CA TYR A 268 19.12 -0.79 32.69
C TYR A 268 17.63 -0.69 32.38
N SER A 269 16.97 0.35 32.82
CA SER A 269 15.63 0.67 32.32
C SER A 269 15.65 2.00 31.59
N SER A 270 14.95 2.07 30.47
CA SER A 270 14.86 3.30 29.70
C SER A 270 13.40 3.62 29.41
N THR A 271 13.02 4.86 29.59
CA THR A 271 11.73 5.38 29.17
C THR A 271 11.96 6.43 28.07
N ASN A 272 11.15 6.36 27.01
CA ASN A 272 11.12 7.40 25.99
C ASN A 272 9.67 7.84 25.84
N TYR A 273 9.39 9.08 26.19
CA TYR A 273 8.09 9.69 26.05
C TYR A 273 8.11 10.66 24.87
N SER A 274 7.31 10.35 23.85
CA SER A 274 7.13 11.20 22.68
C SER A 274 5.69 11.73 22.66
N PRO A 275 5.46 12.97 23.15
CA PRO A 275 4.15 13.59 23.12
C PRO A 275 3.72 13.88 21.68
N SER A 276 2.41 13.96 21.50
CA SER A 276 1.81 14.22 20.21
C SER A 276 2.28 15.56 19.63
N ARG A 277 2.98 15.50 18.50
CA ARG A 277 3.35 16.65 17.66
C ARG A 277 2.66 16.55 16.31
N PRO A 278 2.35 17.67 15.63
CA PRO A 278 1.73 17.64 14.32
C PRO A 278 2.73 17.15 13.25
N ASP A 279 2.27 16.23 12.43
CA ASP A 279 2.86 15.86 11.14
C ASP A 279 1.81 16.17 10.07
N ASN A 280 1.96 17.32 9.42
CA ASN A 280 0.99 17.84 8.46
C ASN A 280 1.56 17.76 7.05
N ALA A 281 0.75 17.32 6.10
CA ALA A 281 1.09 17.33 4.69
C ALA A 281 -0.05 17.91 3.85
N LEU A 282 0.30 18.75 2.91
CA LEU A 282 -0.61 19.33 1.91
C LEU A 282 -0.08 19.00 0.51
N THR A 283 -0.94 18.44 -0.33
CA THR A 283 -0.65 18.25 -1.76
C THR A 283 -1.68 19.03 -2.58
N ILE A 284 -1.19 19.82 -3.53
CA ILE A 284 -2.02 20.52 -4.51
C ILE A 284 -1.60 20.03 -5.89
N THR A 285 -2.54 19.44 -6.63
CA THR A 285 -2.32 19.02 -8.03
C THR A 285 -3.22 19.85 -8.93
N ALA A 286 -2.66 20.72 -9.75
CA ALA A 286 -3.35 21.40 -10.82
C ALA A 286 -3.11 20.66 -12.14
N PHE A 287 -4.16 20.42 -12.90
CA PHE A 287 -4.05 19.71 -14.18
C PHE A 287 -4.94 20.31 -15.26
N SER A 288 -4.53 20.11 -16.50
CA SER A 288 -5.31 20.48 -17.67
C SER A 288 -5.11 19.41 -18.75
N ASP A 289 -6.21 18.86 -19.27
CA ASP A 289 -6.22 17.90 -20.36
C ASP A 289 -6.84 18.51 -21.59
N TRP A 290 -6.12 18.46 -22.69
CA TRP A 290 -6.52 19.02 -23.96
C TRP A 290 -6.58 17.94 -25.03
N MET A 291 -7.79 17.59 -25.49
CA MET A 291 -8.02 16.73 -26.65
C MET A 291 -7.81 17.53 -27.93
N LEU A 292 -6.71 17.25 -28.64
CA LEU A 292 -6.33 17.97 -29.85
C LEU A 292 -7.21 17.59 -31.04
N ASP A 293 -7.71 16.36 -31.08
CA ASP A 293 -8.61 15.86 -32.09
C ASP A 293 -9.65 14.87 -31.55
N THR A 294 -10.53 14.37 -32.40
CA THR A 294 -11.54 13.34 -32.06
C THR A 294 -10.97 11.91 -32.12
N LYS A 295 -9.73 11.73 -32.59
CA LYS A 295 -9.06 10.43 -32.74
C LYS A 295 -8.25 10.04 -31.50
N GLY A 296 -8.29 10.87 -30.45
CA GLY A 296 -7.66 10.59 -29.16
C GLY A 296 -6.26 11.17 -28.99
N LYS A 297 -5.83 12.12 -29.83
CA LYS A 297 -4.64 12.93 -29.53
C LYS A 297 -4.92 13.82 -28.32
N MET A 298 -4.08 13.74 -27.33
CA MET A 298 -4.24 14.47 -26.06
C MET A 298 -2.91 15.04 -25.61
N LEU A 299 -2.98 16.25 -25.05
CA LEU A 299 -1.90 16.89 -24.32
C LEU A 299 -2.40 17.11 -22.90
N SER A 300 -1.58 16.74 -21.91
CA SER A 300 -1.89 16.94 -20.50
C SER A 300 -0.76 17.68 -19.82
N LEU A 301 -1.10 18.73 -19.08
CA LEU A 301 -0.19 19.46 -18.20
C LEU A 301 -0.60 19.19 -16.77
N THR A 302 0.36 18.80 -15.93
CA THR A 302 0.14 18.57 -14.50
C THR A 302 1.22 19.30 -13.71
N TYR A 303 0.80 20.02 -12.69
CA TYR A 303 1.70 20.64 -11.70
C TYR A 303 1.32 20.15 -10.32
N ASN A 304 2.30 19.65 -9.56
CA ASN A 304 2.16 19.20 -8.19
C ASN A 304 2.98 20.09 -7.26
N TYR A 305 2.36 20.53 -6.19
CA TYR A 305 3.00 21.12 -5.02
C TYR A 305 2.76 20.23 -3.83
N TYR A 306 3.80 19.84 -3.13
CA TYR A 306 3.72 19.08 -1.87
C TYR A 306 4.48 19.85 -0.81
N ASP A 307 3.82 20.07 0.33
CA ASP A 307 4.38 20.69 1.53
C ASP A 307 4.15 19.77 2.71
N LYS A 308 5.20 19.48 3.47
CA LYS A 308 5.11 18.69 4.69
C LYS A 308 5.92 19.34 5.79
N GLN A 309 5.29 19.47 6.96
CA GLN A 309 5.96 19.86 8.19
C GLN A 309 5.71 18.81 9.25
N ALA A 310 6.78 18.21 9.75
CA ALA A 310 6.75 17.21 10.79
C ALA A 310 7.61 17.66 11.98
N GLN A 311 7.01 17.76 13.14
CA GLN A 311 7.71 18.03 14.40
C GLN A 311 7.81 16.76 15.23
N SER A 312 8.96 16.55 15.84
CA SER A 312 9.17 15.47 16.79
C SER A 312 9.71 16.00 18.11
N PHE A 313 9.37 15.33 19.18
CA PHE A 313 9.92 15.56 20.50
C PHE A 313 10.01 14.23 21.23
N SER A 314 11.07 13.99 21.95
CA SER A 314 11.15 12.85 22.84
C SER A 314 11.97 13.16 24.10
N ASP A 315 11.41 12.79 25.25
CA ASP A 315 12.09 12.77 26.53
C ASP A 315 12.58 11.37 26.82
N VAL A 316 13.89 11.20 26.91
CA VAL A 316 14.53 9.92 27.19
C VAL A 316 15.14 9.96 28.59
N THR A 317 14.74 9.02 29.42
CA THR A 317 15.35 8.79 30.73
C THR A 317 15.89 7.38 30.77
N THR A 318 17.16 7.22 31.10
CA THR A 318 17.79 5.91 31.32
C THR A 318 18.25 5.82 32.75
N SER A 319 17.78 4.79 33.46
CA SER A 319 18.11 4.49 34.84
C SER A 319 19.05 3.30 34.94
N ALA A 320 20.19 3.47 35.54
CA ALA A 320 21.20 2.44 35.79
C ALA A 320 21.82 2.62 37.19
N ASN A 321 21.88 1.56 37.96
CA ASN A 321 22.52 1.60 39.32
C ASN A 321 22.03 2.76 40.19
N ASN A 322 20.71 3.01 40.22
CA ASN A 322 20.07 4.12 40.92
C ASN A 322 20.47 5.53 40.46
N THR A 323 21.03 5.65 39.26
CA THR A 323 21.37 6.95 38.67
C THR A 323 20.55 7.13 37.39
N ASP A 324 19.87 8.26 37.27
CA ASP A 324 19.11 8.65 36.10
C ASP A 324 19.92 9.58 35.20
N THR A 325 20.03 9.22 33.94
CA THR A 325 20.50 10.11 32.89
C THR A 325 19.32 10.52 32.02
N LYS A 326 19.25 11.82 31.64
CA LYS A 326 18.13 12.36 30.88
C LYS A 326 18.63 13.13 29.68
N LEU A 327 17.94 12.93 28.54
CA LEU A 327 18.12 13.75 27.36
C LEU A 327 16.77 14.02 26.63
N THR A 328 16.74 15.10 25.87
CA THR A 328 15.61 15.38 24.98
C THR A 328 16.09 15.50 23.54
N ASN A 329 15.29 14.98 22.62
CA ASN A 329 15.44 15.25 21.18
C ASN A 329 14.27 16.14 20.73
N THR A 330 14.56 17.24 20.07
CA THR A 330 13.55 18.09 19.41
C THR A 330 13.89 18.19 17.93
N GLY A 331 13.01 17.70 17.08
CA GLY A 331 13.19 17.69 15.62
C GLY A 331 12.16 18.53 14.89
N ASP A 332 12.58 19.23 13.84
CA ASP A 332 11.74 19.96 12.89
C ASP A 332 12.16 19.56 11.46
N ASN A 333 11.23 18.98 10.70
CA ASN A 333 11.44 18.54 9.33
C ASN A 333 10.46 19.25 8.40
N LYS A 334 11.00 19.93 7.37
CA LYS A 334 10.22 20.66 6.37
C LYS A 334 10.59 20.19 4.97
N TYR A 335 9.57 19.77 4.22
CA TYR A 335 9.72 19.31 2.84
C TYR A 335 8.89 20.18 1.90
N HIS A 336 9.50 20.63 0.82
CA HIS A 336 8.81 21.33 -0.25
C HIS A 336 9.16 20.65 -1.57
N ILE A 337 8.15 20.20 -2.32
CA ILE A 337 8.34 19.55 -3.61
C ILE A 337 7.51 20.26 -4.66
N HIS A 338 8.14 20.65 -5.75
CA HIS A 338 7.51 21.19 -6.94
C HIS A 338 7.75 20.24 -8.11
N SER A 339 6.72 19.82 -8.81
CA SER A 339 6.85 18.98 -9.99
C SER A 339 5.93 19.46 -11.10
N ALA A 340 6.49 19.67 -12.27
CA ALA A 340 5.75 20.01 -13.48
C ALA A 340 5.92 18.89 -14.51
N LYS A 341 4.83 18.47 -15.16
CA LYS A 341 4.82 17.39 -16.13
C LYS A 341 3.96 17.71 -17.33
N LEU A 342 4.50 17.47 -18.51
CA LEU A 342 3.82 17.58 -19.80
C LEU A 342 3.77 16.19 -20.46
N ASP A 343 2.58 15.70 -20.73
CA ASP A 343 2.33 14.39 -21.35
C ASP A 343 1.63 14.58 -22.70
N ALA A 344 2.06 13.86 -23.72
CA ALA A 344 1.40 13.78 -25.02
C ALA A 344 1.02 12.34 -25.34
N ILE A 345 -0.22 12.11 -25.76
CA ILE A 345 -0.73 10.85 -26.31
C ILE A 345 -1.06 11.07 -27.76
N LEU A 346 -0.39 10.31 -28.62
CA LEU A 346 -0.46 10.44 -30.08
C LEU A 346 -0.82 9.09 -30.73
N PRO A 347 -2.12 8.80 -30.96
CA PRO A 347 -2.52 7.64 -31.75
C PRO A 347 -2.19 7.90 -33.24
N LEU A 348 -1.07 7.32 -33.67
CA LEU A 348 -0.62 7.35 -35.06
C LEU A 348 -1.21 6.16 -35.83
N LYS A 349 -1.14 6.19 -37.16
CA LYS A 349 -1.69 5.11 -38.00
C LYS A 349 -1.09 3.73 -37.71
N LEU A 350 0.21 3.67 -37.40
CA LEU A 350 0.94 2.41 -37.20
C LEU A 350 1.07 1.99 -35.73
N PHE A 351 1.10 2.94 -34.80
CA PHE A 351 1.27 2.69 -33.38
C PHE A 351 0.70 3.86 -32.57
N LYS A 352 0.40 3.62 -31.30
CA LYS A 352 0.10 4.67 -30.35
C LYS A 352 1.39 5.06 -29.63
N MET A 353 1.73 6.34 -29.66
CA MET A 353 2.89 6.90 -28.99
C MET A 353 2.45 7.68 -27.75
N GLU A 354 3.20 7.55 -26.66
CA GLU A 354 3.13 8.41 -25.49
C GLU A 354 4.51 9.01 -25.27
N ALA A 355 4.60 10.32 -25.08
CA ALA A 355 5.85 11.03 -24.81
C ALA A 355 5.61 12.11 -23.78
N GLY A 356 6.65 12.49 -23.05
CA GLY A 356 6.52 13.57 -22.07
C GLY A 356 7.83 14.02 -21.48
N LEU A 357 7.74 15.17 -20.82
CA LEU A 357 8.81 15.82 -20.06
C LEU A 357 8.32 16.05 -18.64
N ALA A 358 9.22 15.93 -17.67
CA ALA A 358 8.92 16.31 -16.29
C ALA A 358 10.15 16.95 -15.65
N PHE A 359 9.88 17.85 -14.71
CA PHE A 359 10.91 18.47 -13.89
C PHE A 359 10.43 18.52 -12.44
N THR A 360 11.28 18.08 -11.51
CA THR A 360 10.96 18.05 -10.08
C THR A 360 12.08 18.71 -9.30
N CYS A 361 11.72 19.62 -8.38
CA CYS A 361 12.60 20.20 -7.38
C CYS A 361 12.13 19.80 -6.00
N ILE A 362 13.04 19.39 -5.15
CA ILE A 362 12.81 18.98 -3.77
C ILE A 362 13.73 19.83 -2.89
N GLY A 363 13.18 20.45 -1.86
CA GLY A 363 13.91 21.07 -0.76
C GLY A 363 13.52 20.38 0.54
N ASN A 364 14.48 19.96 1.33
CA ASN A 364 14.29 19.37 2.65
C ASN A 364 15.20 20.08 3.66
N ASN A 365 14.59 20.66 4.70
CA ASN A 365 15.29 21.27 5.83
C ASN A 365 14.96 20.50 7.09
N THR A 366 15.97 19.92 7.71
CA THR A 366 15.85 19.16 8.95
C THR A 366 16.73 19.75 10.03
N ALA A 367 16.18 19.99 11.21
CA ALA A 367 16.92 20.37 12.40
C ALA A 367 16.64 19.37 13.52
N LEU A 368 17.66 19.05 14.30
CA LEU A 368 17.58 18.25 15.51
C LEU A 368 18.38 18.91 16.63
N ASP A 369 17.71 19.27 17.70
CA ASP A 369 18.34 19.76 18.93
C ASP A 369 18.33 18.64 19.99
N VAL A 370 19.50 18.36 20.54
CA VAL A 370 19.70 17.40 21.63
C VAL A 370 20.13 18.16 22.88
N LEU A 371 19.36 18.02 23.96
CA LEU A 371 19.68 18.56 25.26
C LEU A 371 19.91 17.39 26.24
N TYR A 372 20.88 17.48 27.09
CA TYR A 372 21.08 16.55 28.19
C TYR A 372 20.99 17.28 29.55
N LEU A 373 20.56 16.57 30.59
CA LEU A 373 20.43 17.11 31.92
C LEU A 373 21.71 16.84 32.70
N GLU A 374 22.43 17.91 33.07
CA GLU A 374 23.62 17.87 33.90
C GLU A 374 23.49 18.87 35.06
N ASN A 375 23.76 18.44 36.28
CA ASN A 375 23.68 19.30 37.47
C ASN A 375 22.35 20.07 37.58
N ASN A 376 21.24 19.41 37.30
CA ASN A 376 19.87 19.98 37.28
C ASN A 376 19.64 21.12 36.27
N SER A 377 20.51 21.27 35.27
CA SER A 377 20.39 22.24 34.20
C SER A 377 20.41 21.53 32.82
N TRP A 378 19.53 21.95 31.92
CA TRP A 378 19.53 21.45 30.56
C TRP A 378 20.64 22.11 29.74
N MET A 379 21.55 21.30 29.21
CA MET A 379 22.71 21.72 28.44
C MET A 379 22.52 21.27 26.98
N SER A 380 22.76 22.17 26.03
CA SER A 380 22.75 21.81 24.61
C SER A 380 23.98 21.01 24.24
N ASP A 381 23.77 19.85 23.63
CA ASP A 381 24.85 19.08 23.02
C ASP A 381 25.10 19.57 21.58
N THR A 382 26.00 20.54 21.46
CA THR A 382 26.34 21.12 20.12
C THR A 382 27.01 20.14 19.18
N LYS A 383 27.58 19.01 19.68
CA LYS A 383 28.17 17.97 18.86
C LYS A 383 27.14 16.99 18.30
N GLN A 384 25.99 16.90 18.95
CA GLN A 384 24.91 15.98 18.59
C GLN A 384 23.72 16.71 17.96
N SER A 385 23.51 18.00 18.29
CA SER A 385 22.56 18.85 17.58
C SER A 385 23.05 19.07 16.16
N ASN A 386 22.13 19.08 15.20
CA ASN A 386 22.46 19.19 13.78
C ASN A 386 21.37 19.90 12.99
N ALA A 387 21.76 20.63 11.95
CA ALA A 387 20.88 21.17 10.95
C ALA A 387 21.39 20.74 9.56
N PHE A 388 20.51 20.09 8.81
CA PHE A 388 20.84 19.52 7.49
C PHE A 388 19.87 20.05 6.44
N GLU A 389 20.41 20.56 5.34
CA GLU A 389 19.66 20.99 4.16
C GLU A 389 19.96 20.04 3.01
N TYR A 390 18.92 19.63 2.30
CA TYR A 390 19.05 18.76 1.14
C TYR A 390 18.19 19.28 0.00
N ASP A 391 18.83 19.54 -1.13
CA ASP A 391 18.19 19.92 -2.37
C ASP A 391 18.37 18.84 -3.43
N GLU A 392 17.31 18.53 -4.16
CA GLU A 392 17.36 17.62 -5.30
C GLU A 392 16.61 18.22 -6.49
N SER A 393 17.19 18.12 -7.67
CA SER A 393 16.52 18.46 -8.92
C SER A 393 16.62 17.30 -9.91
N THR A 394 15.50 16.91 -10.50
CA THR A 394 15.42 15.81 -11.47
C THR A 394 14.71 16.27 -12.74
N ALA A 395 15.42 16.18 -13.87
CA ALA A 395 14.89 16.38 -15.21
C ALA A 395 14.62 15.03 -15.87
N VAL A 396 13.48 14.90 -16.53
CA VAL A 396 12.98 13.65 -17.10
C VAL A 396 12.51 13.86 -18.52
N ALA A 397 12.86 12.92 -19.42
CA ALA A 397 12.24 12.77 -20.72
C ALA A 397 11.86 11.30 -20.94
N TYR A 398 10.69 11.03 -21.53
CA TYR A 398 10.31 9.67 -21.86
C TYR A 398 9.51 9.58 -23.17
N VAL A 399 9.59 8.42 -23.77
CA VAL A 399 8.78 8.03 -24.92
C VAL A 399 8.40 6.57 -24.80
N SER A 400 7.19 6.22 -25.23
CA SER A 400 6.77 4.83 -25.41
C SER A 400 5.92 4.68 -26.67
N ALA A 401 6.00 3.51 -27.28
CA ALA A 401 5.21 3.16 -28.45
C ALA A 401 4.54 1.79 -28.23
N GLU A 402 3.26 1.67 -28.57
CA GLU A 402 2.53 0.43 -28.45
C GLU A 402 1.76 0.13 -29.75
N ARG A 403 1.67 -1.18 -30.11
CA ARG A 403 1.00 -1.64 -31.30
C ARG A 403 0.42 -3.04 -31.12
N ASN A 404 -0.77 -3.26 -31.67
CA ASN A 404 -1.26 -4.59 -32.01
C ASN A 404 -0.71 -4.96 -33.41
N PHE A 405 0.26 -5.89 -33.48
CA PHE A 405 0.83 -6.36 -34.74
C PHE A 405 -0.15 -7.26 -35.46
N THR A 406 -0.90 -8.05 -34.70
CA THR A 406 -2.00 -8.90 -35.13
C THR A 406 -3.12 -8.86 -34.08
N ASN A 407 -4.24 -9.54 -34.30
CA ASN A 407 -5.30 -9.72 -33.31
C ASN A 407 -4.82 -10.50 -32.07
N SER A 408 -3.72 -11.23 -32.22
CA SER A 408 -3.14 -12.08 -31.15
C SER A 408 -1.84 -11.55 -30.57
N PHE A 409 -1.12 -10.67 -31.25
CA PHE A 409 0.21 -10.22 -30.80
C PHE A 409 0.25 -8.70 -30.59
N PHE A 410 0.60 -8.31 -29.37
CA PHE A 410 0.77 -6.93 -28.92
C PHE A 410 2.21 -6.70 -28.45
N GLY A 411 2.74 -5.51 -28.71
CA GLY A 411 4.03 -5.06 -28.20
C GLY A 411 3.97 -3.62 -27.74
N LYS A 412 4.68 -3.34 -26.64
CA LYS A 412 4.91 -1.99 -26.10
C LYS A 412 6.37 -1.87 -25.70
N LEU A 413 7.01 -0.81 -26.17
CA LEU A 413 8.37 -0.43 -25.83
C LEU A 413 8.35 0.97 -25.23
N GLY A 414 9.13 1.20 -24.19
CA GLY A 414 9.28 2.51 -23.57
C GLY A 414 10.73 2.77 -23.19
N LEU A 415 11.14 4.02 -23.24
CA LEU A 415 12.42 4.50 -22.79
C LEU A 415 12.22 5.77 -21.97
N ARG A 416 12.83 5.82 -20.81
CA ARG A 416 12.84 6.99 -19.93
C ARG A 416 14.27 7.34 -19.57
N TYR A 417 14.60 8.61 -19.65
CA TYR A 417 15.87 9.16 -19.21
C TYR A 417 15.64 10.09 -18.02
N GLU A 418 16.43 9.94 -16.97
CA GLU A 418 16.43 10.81 -15.80
C GLU A 418 17.83 11.36 -15.54
N SER A 419 17.93 12.68 -15.31
CA SER A 419 19.14 13.37 -14.86
C SER A 419 18.84 14.01 -13.52
N THR A 420 19.55 13.58 -12.47
CA THR A 420 19.34 14.04 -11.09
C THR A 420 20.60 14.71 -10.57
N ARG A 421 20.44 15.83 -9.88
CA ARG A 421 21.47 16.54 -9.13
C ARG A 421 21.03 16.70 -7.71
N THR A 422 21.90 16.41 -6.76
CA THR A 422 21.64 16.54 -5.33
C THR A 422 22.71 17.40 -4.67
N LYS A 423 22.30 18.12 -3.63
CA LYS A 423 23.16 18.90 -2.76
C LYS A 423 22.72 18.68 -1.31
N GLY A 424 23.63 18.18 -0.48
CA GLY A 424 23.46 18.09 0.96
C GLY A 424 24.39 19.09 1.65
N TYR A 425 23.89 19.82 2.66
CA TYR A 425 24.71 20.73 3.45
C TYR A 425 24.44 20.55 4.94
N GLN A 426 25.48 20.21 5.68
CA GLN A 426 25.45 20.07 7.13
C GLN A 426 25.99 21.33 7.79
N ARG A 427 25.09 22.14 8.37
CA ARG A 427 25.44 23.46 8.90
C ARG A 427 26.41 23.41 10.09
N VAL A 428 26.29 22.40 10.99
CA VAL A 428 27.10 22.33 12.20
C VAL A 428 28.56 22.02 11.91
N LYS A 429 28.85 21.21 10.87
CA LYS A 429 30.22 20.85 10.49
C LYS A 429 30.74 21.67 9.30
N ASP A 430 29.87 22.48 8.68
CA ASP A 430 30.17 23.21 7.42
C ASP A 430 30.62 22.26 6.30
N GLU A 431 29.96 21.10 6.19
CA GLU A 431 30.25 20.07 5.21
C GLU A 431 29.19 20.08 4.09
N GLU A 432 29.64 20.08 2.85
CA GLU A 432 28.77 20.01 1.68
C GLU A 432 29.05 18.73 0.87
N SER A 433 27.99 18.04 0.47
CA SER A 433 28.04 16.90 -0.46
C SER A 433 27.25 17.19 -1.72
N ARG A 434 27.79 16.86 -2.89
CA ARG A 434 27.11 17.02 -4.19
C ARG A 434 27.25 15.76 -5.02
N TYR A 435 26.12 15.27 -5.55
CA TYR A 435 26.11 14.14 -6.47
C TYR A 435 25.32 14.49 -7.72
N SER A 436 25.72 13.89 -8.84
CA SER A 436 25.00 13.97 -10.11
C SER A 436 25.01 12.60 -10.76
N TYR A 437 23.86 12.14 -11.19
CA TYR A 437 23.74 10.86 -11.87
C TYR A 437 22.67 10.89 -12.95
N ASN A 438 22.90 10.04 -13.96
CA ASN A 438 22.02 9.90 -15.12
C ASN A 438 21.69 8.43 -15.32
N HIS A 439 20.41 8.13 -15.59
CA HIS A 439 19.98 6.76 -15.82
C HIS A 439 19.01 6.65 -16.99
N LEU A 440 19.12 5.53 -17.71
CA LEU A 440 18.17 5.11 -18.74
C LEU A 440 17.33 3.94 -18.22
N PHE A 441 16.03 4.02 -18.39
CA PHE A 441 15.06 3.03 -17.91
C PHE A 441 14.24 2.50 -19.09
N PRO A 442 14.69 1.42 -19.75
CA PRO A 442 13.92 0.73 -20.76
C PRO A 442 12.77 -0.05 -20.14
N THR A 443 11.65 -0.12 -20.86
CA THR A 443 10.51 -0.99 -20.54
C THR A 443 10.08 -1.74 -21.78
N VAL A 444 9.78 -3.03 -21.63
CA VAL A 444 9.34 -3.91 -22.73
C VAL A 444 8.14 -4.70 -22.24
N ASN A 445 7.07 -4.74 -23.04
CA ASN A 445 5.94 -5.64 -22.86
C ASN A 445 5.58 -6.28 -24.18
N LEU A 446 5.61 -7.61 -24.25
CA LEU A 446 5.21 -8.41 -25.40
C LEU A 446 4.09 -9.35 -24.95
N SER A 447 2.97 -9.35 -25.63
CA SER A 447 1.83 -10.19 -25.27
C SER A 447 1.32 -10.97 -26.48
N TRP A 448 1.15 -12.27 -26.26
CA TRP A 448 0.51 -13.17 -27.21
C TRP A 448 -0.77 -13.73 -26.59
N ASN A 449 -1.88 -13.61 -27.32
CA ASN A 449 -3.20 -14.03 -26.89
C ASN A 449 -3.75 -15.10 -27.82
N SER A 450 -4.07 -16.28 -27.29
CA SER A 450 -4.69 -17.38 -28.00
C SER A 450 -6.02 -17.74 -27.36
N HIS A 451 -7.08 -17.87 -28.15
CA HIS A 451 -8.39 -18.32 -27.63
C HIS A 451 -8.34 -19.73 -27.02
N LYS A 452 -7.42 -20.59 -27.49
CA LYS A 452 -7.28 -21.98 -27.01
C LYS A 452 -6.26 -22.12 -25.89
N ALA A 453 -5.17 -21.35 -25.92
CA ALA A 453 -4.03 -21.51 -25.00
C ALA A 453 -3.94 -20.38 -23.95
N GLY A 454 -4.83 -19.39 -23.96
CA GLY A 454 -4.79 -18.25 -23.04
C GLY A 454 -3.83 -17.15 -23.49
N ARG A 455 -3.48 -16.26 -22.55
CA ARG A 455 -2.62 -15.10 -22.78
C ARG A 455 -1.28 -15.30 -22.10
N PHE A 456 -0.21 -15.05 -22.84
CA PHE A 456 1.16 -14.96 -22.35
C PHE A 456 1.65 -13.52 -22.48
N THR A 457 2.34 -13.01 -21.47
CA THR A 457 2.95 -11.68 -21.52
C THR A 457 4.36 -11.75 -20.94
N LEU A 458 5.34 -11.31 -21.69
CA LEU A 458 6.71 -11.09 -21.25
C LEU A 458 6.89 -9.61 -20.96
N SER A 459 7.44 -9.28 -19.79
CA SER A 459 7.69 -7.91 -19.35
C SER A 459 9.11 -7.79 -18.81
N TYR A 460 9.76 -6.67 -19.13
CA TYR A 460 11.05 -6.30 -18.56
C TYR A 460 11.09 -4.81 -18.26
N SER A 461 11.69 -4.43 -17.14
CA SER A 461 11.93 -3.03 -16.76
C SER A 461 13.16 -2.89 -15.88
N ILE A 462 13.81 -1.73 -15.99
CA ILE A 462 14.80 -1.27 -15.02
C ILE A 462 14.15 -0.21 -14.14
N GLY A 463 14.45 -0.25 -12.83
CA GLY A 463 13.96 0.73 -11.87
C GLY A 463 15.04 1.18 -10.90
N ILE A 464 14.80 2.30 -10.21
CA ILE A 464 15.68 2.94 -9.24
C ILE A 464 14.99 3.10 -7.89
N THR A 465 15.72 2.84 -6.80
CA THR A 465 15.30 3.17 -5.44
C THR A 465 16.25 4.25 -4.90
N ARG A 466 15.72 5.44 -4.65
CA ARG A 466 16.47 6.53 -4.03
C ARG A 466 16.47 6.38 -2.52
N PRO A 467 17.55 6.82 -1.82
CA PRO A 467 17.56 6.88 -0.36
C PRO A 467 16.41 7.76 0.17
N ASN A 468 15.86 7.40 1.34
CA ASN A 468 14.95 8.30 2.03
C ASN A 468 15.71 9.51 2.57
N PHE A 469 15.06 10.66 2.68
CA PHE A 469 15.71 11.87 3.18
C PHE A 469 16.22 11.72 4.63
N ASN A 470 15.50 10.98 5.46
CA ASN A 470 15.95 10.68 6.83
C ASN A 470 17.22 9.81 6.83
N ASP A 471 17.37 8.91 5.85
CA ASP A 471 18.55 8.04 5.72
C ASP A 471 19.80 8.81 5.26
N LEU A 472 19.61 9.96 4.58
CA LEU A 472 20.70 10.84 4.14
C LEU A 472 21.18 11.79 5.25
N ASN A 473 20.36 12.02 6.28
CA ASN A 473 20.66 12.99 7.32
C ASN A 473 21.59 12.41 8.38
N PRO A 474 22.82 12.89 8.55
CA PRO A 474 23.84 12.30 9.44
C PRO A 474 23.65 12.58 10.93
N TYR A 475 22.51 13.12 11.37
CA TYR A 475 22.25 13.34 12.79
C TYR A 475 22.05 12.05 13.57
N LYS A 476 22.31 12.10 14.87
CA LYS A 476 22.10 10.98 15.78
C LYS A 476 20.80 11.17 16.53
N TYR A 477 19.78 10.35 16.21
CA TYR A 477 18.54 10.33 16.96
C TYR A 477 18.63 9.29 18.08
N TYR A 478 18.62 9.75 19.33
CA TYR A 478 18.81 8.89 20.50
C TYR A 478 17.53 8.16 20.86
N THR A 479 17.60 6.84 20.97
CA THR A 479 16.52 5.96 21.42
C THR A 479 16.63 5.63 22.92
N THR A 480 17.85 5.61 23.46
CA THR A 480 18.22 5.63 24.87
C THR A 480 19.26 6.73 25.06
N THR A 481 19.77 6.96 26.26
CA THR A 481 20.83 7.97 26.46
C THR A 481 22.17 7.61 25.80
N SER A 482 22.34 6.39 25.32
CA SER A 482 23.56 5.89 24.66
C SER A 482 23.35 5.32 23.27
N ASP A 483 22.17 4.74 23.00
CA ASP A 483 21.87 4.08 21.73
C ASP A 483 21.17 5.03 20.75
N TYR A 484 21.59 5.03 19.49
CA TYR A 484 21.06 5.96 18.48
C TYR A 484 20.92 5.33 17.09
N VAL A 485 20.12 5.98 16.27
CA VAL A 485 20.05 5.78 14.82
C VAL A 485 20.63 6.99 14.12
N SER A 486 21.43 6.79 13.08
CA SER A 486 21.99 7.87 12.28
C SER A 486 21.77 7.59 10.80
N GLY A 487 21.63 8.64 9.98
CA GLY A 487 21.67 8.52 8.54
C GLY A 487 23.10 8.53 7.99
N ASN A 488 23.20 8.43 6.66
CA ASN A 488 24.45 8.40 5.91
C ASN A 488 24.32 9.27 4.64
N PRO A 489 24.97 10.43 4.56
CA PRO A 489 24.86 11.33 3.41
C PRO A 489 25.49 10.75 2.12
N ASP A 490 26.33 9.70 2.23
CA ASP A 490 27.01 9.06 1.10
C ASP A 490 26.18 7.97 0.41
N LEU A 491 24.92 7.78 0.84
CA LEU A 491 24.02 6.82 0.22
C LEU A 491 23.77 7.15 -1.24
N ARG A 492 23.79 6.10 -2.07
CA ARG A 492 23.51 6.17 -3.50
C ARG A 492 22.21 5.44 -3.85
N PRO A 493 21.54 5.83 -4.94
CA PRO A 493 20.41 5.08 -5.43
C PRO A 493 20.80 3.64 -5.80
N SER A 494 19.94 2.68 -5.48
CA SER A 494 20.06 1.30 -5.96
C SER A 494 19.28 1.10 -7.25
N VAL A 495 19.79 0.25 -8.14
CA VAL A 495 19.15 -0.06 -9.43
C VAL A 495 18.73 -1.53 -9.45
N ALA A 496 17.54 -1.79 -9.98
CA ALA A 496 17.04 -3.15 -10.13
C ALA A 496 16.56 -3.47 -11.54
N HIS A 497 16.79 -4.72 -11.93
CA HIS A 497 16.33 -5.34 -13.14
C HIS A 497 15.15 -6.27 -12.81
N ASN A 498 14.01 -6.07 -13.46
CA ASN A 498 12.79 -6.82 -13.21
C ASN A 498 12.32 -7.47 -14.49
N ALA A 499 12.12 -8.79 -14.47
CA ALA A 499 11.59 -9.57 -15.57
C ALA A 499 10.40 -10.40 -15.10
N GLU A 500 9.35 -10.49 -15.90
CA GLU A 500 8.16 -11.28 -15.61
C GLU A 500 7.64 -11.99 -16.86
N ILE A 501 7.18 -13.23 -16.68
CA ILE A 501 6.35 -13.96 -17.63
C ILE A 501 5.01 -14.21 -16.96
N ASN A 502 3.95 -13.61 -17.51
CA ASN A 502 2.59 -13.76 -16.99
C ASN A 502 1.80 -14.67 -17.93
N TYR A 503 1.05 -15.60 -17.36
CA TYR A 503 0.10 -16.48 -18.05
C TYR A 503 -1.29 -16.35 -17.43
N SER A 504 -2.33 -16.30 -18.26
CA SER A 504 -3.71 -16.31 -17.77
C SER A 504 -4.64 -17.07 -18.70
N PHE A 505 -5.47 -17.95 -18.12
CA PHE A 505 -6.46 -18.72 -18.84
C PHE A 505 -7.59 -19.22 -17.91
N LYS A 506 -8.84 -18.96 -18.25
CA LYS A 506 -10.06 -19.49 -17.56
C LYS A 506 -10.03 -19.37 -16.03
N GLY A 507 -9.64 -18.21 -15.48
CA GLY A 507 -9.56 -17.96 -14.04
C GLY A 507 -8.27 -18.40 -13.39
N MET A 508 -7.37 -19.08 -14.11
CA MET A 508 -6.00 -19.35 -13.69
C MET A 508 -5.11 -18.17 -14.07
N TYR A 509 -4.20 -17.84 -13.15
CA TYR A 509 -3.19 -16.82 -13.34
C TYR A 509 -1.85 -17.33 -12.78
N ALA A 510 -0.78 -17.24 -13.59
CA ALA A 510 0.56 -17.65 -13.20
C ALA A 510 1.56 -16.55 -13.56
N VAL A 511 2.52 -16.29 -12.69
CA VAL A 511 3.59 -15.32 -12.90
C VAL A 511 4.92 -15.93 -12.48
N LEU A 512 5.82 -16.09 -13.43
CA LEU A 512 7.23 -16.31 -13.16
C LEU A 512 7.92 -14.94 -13.17
N TYR A 513 8.61 -14.59 -12.09
CA TYR A 513 9.26 -13.28 -11.97
C TYR A 513 10.69 -13.42 -11.45
N ASN A 514 11.53 -12.46 -11.83
CA ASN A 514 12.87 -12.25 -11.28
C ASN A 514 13.07 -10.76 -10.99
N SER A 515 13.64 -10.43 -9.85
CA SER A 515 14.05 -9.08 -9.46
C SER A 515 15.47 -9.12 -8.91
N TYR A 516 16.40 -8.54 -9.63
CA TYR A 516 17.80 -8.39 -9.23
C TYR A 516 18.07 -6.95 -8.83
N ASN A 517 18.46 -6.72 -7.57
CA ASN A 517 18.80 -5.42 -7.03
C ASN A 517 20.31 -5.31 -6.82
N ASN A 518 20.89 -4.26 -7.37
CA ASN A 518 22.30 -3.92 -7.18
C ASN A 518 22.41 -2.75 -6.20
N ASP A 519 23.37 -2.84 -5.26
CA ASP A 519 23.67 -1.82 -4.25
C ASP A 519 22.44 -1.40 -3.40
N ALA A 520 21.62 -2.36 -3.01
CA ALA A 520 20.47 -2.06 -2.15
C ALA A 520 20.95 -1.54 -0.79
N ILE A 521 20.21 -0.56 -0.28
CA ILE A 521 20.41 0.01 1.04
C ILE A 521 19.94 -0.99 2.09
N GLY A 522 20.80 -1.28 3.07
CA GLY A 522 20.51 -2.09 4.24
C GLY A 522 20.88 -1.36 5.52
N TYR A 523 20.10 -1.59 6.59
CA TYR A 523 20.41 -1.05 7.91
C TYR A 523 21.28 -2.04 8.66
N ILE A 524 22.42 -1.56 9.16
CA ILE A 524 23.34 -2.37 9.96
C ILE A 524 23.41 -1.81 11.38
N THR A 525 23.32 -2.71 12.34
CA THR A 525 23.47 -2.37 13.76
C THR A 525 24.87 -2.76 14.20
N ARG A 526 25.58 -1.83 14.81
CA ARG A 526 26.93 -2.01 15.34
C ARG A 526 26.97 -1.61 16.81
N PHE A 527 27.98 -2.07 17.51
CA PHE A 527 28.28 -1.67 18.88
C PHE A 527 29.61 -0.94 18.93
N ASN A 528 29.69 0.17 19.66
CA ASN A 528 30.96 0.84 19.92
C ASN A 528 31.73 0.16 21.07
N ASN A 529 32.95 0.62 21.32
CA ASN A 529 33.81 0.06 22.37
C ASN A 529 33.22 0.20 23.82
N TYR A 530 32.23 1.04 24.01
CA TYR A 530 31.52 1.24 25.26
C TYR A 530 30.24 0.40 25.39
N GLY A 531 29.92 -0.41 24.37
CA GLY A 531 28.72 -1.25 24.33
C GLY A 531 27.45 -0.53 23.86
N SER A 532 27.52 0.75 23.48
CA SER A 532 26.39 1.49 22.93
C SER A 532 26.08 1.01 21.52
N GLN A 533 24.81 0.81 21.26
CA GLN A 533 24.31 0.35 19.98
C GLN A 533 24.03 1.54 19.04
N TYR A 534 24.44 1.43 17.79
CA TYR A 534 24.02 2.37 16.76
C TYR A 534 23.61 1.67 15.46
N THR A 535 22.63 2.22 14.77
CA THR A 535 22.13 1.71 13.48
C THR A 535 22.34 2.75 12.40
N ILE A 536 22.94 2.34 11.28
CA ILE A 536 23.23 3.20 10.14
C ILE A 536 22.82 2.51 8.82
N PRO A 537 22.24 3.23 7.83
CA PRO A 537 22.00 2.71 6.50
C PRO A 537 23.27 2.76 5.63
N GLU A 538 23.53 1.69 4.87
CA GLU A 538 24.66 1.60 3.92
C GLU A 538 24.23 0.91 2.62
N ASN A 539 24.86 1.25 1.50
CA ASN A 539 24.72 0.54 0.22
C ASN A 539 25.64 -0.70 0.23
N HIS A 540 25.12 -1.85 0.61
CA HIS A 540 25.97 -3.02 0.77
C HIS A 540 25.38 -4.35 0.29
N ILE A 541 24.11 -4.37 -0.17
CA ILE A 541 23.42 -5.62 -0.47
C ILE A 541 23.16 -5.73 -1.96
N ASN A 542 23.67 -6.81 -2.58
CA ASN A 542 23.18 -7.28 -3.86
C ASN A 542 22.19 -8.41 -3.59
N SER A 543 20.96 -8.30 -4.12
CA SER A 543 19.92 -9.29 -3.86
C SER A 543 19.21 -9.72 -5.12
N ASN A 544 18.77 -10.98 -5.14
CA ASN A 544 17.99 -11.56 -6.21
C ASN A 544 16.79 -12.31 -5.62
N LYS A 545 15.59 -12.05 -6.13
CA LYS A 545 14.39 -12.81 -5.82
C LYS A 545 13.79 -13.36 -7.12
N THR A 546 13.74 -14.69 -7.22
CA THR A 546 13.06 -15.39 -8.33
C THR A 546 11.89 -16.16 -7.76
N GLY A 547 10.70 -16.03 -8.33
CA GLY A 547 9.52 -16.69 -7.80
C GLY A 547 8.47 -17.02 -8.84
N LEU A 548 7.63 -17.99 -8.49
CA LEU A 548 6.44 -18.40 -9.21
C LEU A 548 5.22 -18.10 -8.33
N TYR A 549 4.35 -17.23 -8.82
CA TYR A 549 3.04 -16.99 -8.21
C TYR A 549 1.96 -17.67 -9.05
N LEU A 550 1.07 -18.38 -8.38
CA LEU A 550 -0.10 -19.04 -8.98
C LEU A 550 -1.36 -18.56 -8.29
N SER A 551 -2.42 -18.31 -9.04
CA SER A 551 -3.74 -18.11 -8.45
C SER A 551 -4.84 -18.68 -9.31
N TYR A 552 -5.95 -19.02 -8.63
CA TYR A 552 -7.15 -19.53 -9.24
C TYR A 552 -8.37 -18.83 -8.65
N TYR A 553 -9.13 -18.16 -9.48
CA TYR A 553 -10.35 -17.46 -9.12
C TYR A 553 -11.55 -18.12 -9.79
N ARG A 554 -12.55 -18.56 -9.00
CA ARG A 554 -13.78 -19.14 -9.52
C ARG A 554 -14.96 -18.97 -8.58
N SER A 555 -16.15 -18.77 -9.16
CA SER A 555 -17.42 -18.84 -8.45
C SER A 555 -18.10 -20.18 -8.74
N PHE A 556 -18.60 -20.84 -7.70
CA PHE A 556 -19.33 -22.09 -7.74
C PHE A 556 -20.78 -21.84 -7.30
N PHE A 557 -21.71 -22.53 -7.92
CA PHE A 557 -23.14 -22.54 -7.54
C PHE A 557 -23.80 -21.16 -7.42
N GLY A 558 -23.12 -20.08 -7.81
CA GLY A 558 -23.62 -18.70 -7.70
C GLY A 558 -23.62 -18.11 -6.26
N TRP A 559 -23.26 -18.90 -5.24
CA TRP A 559 -23.19 -18.47 -3.84
C TRP A 559 -21.83 -18.66 -3.18
N TRP A 560 -20.91 -19.38 -3.78
CA TRP A 560 -19.58 -19.63 -3.26
C TRP A 560 -18.51 -19.12 -4.24
N ASN A 561 -17.60 -18.29 -3.74
CA ASN A 561 -16.47 -17.78 -4.49
C ASN A 561 -15.16 -18.17 -3.81
N ILE A 562 -14.19 -18.60 -4.60
CA ILE A 562 -12.84 -18.95 -4.15
C ILE A 562 -11.83 -18.12 -4.92
N ASN A 563 -10.86 -17.57 -4.21
CA ASN A 563 -9.61 -17.02 -4.73
C ASN A 563 -8.45 -17.67 -3.98
N LEU A 564 -7.81 -18.64 -4.63
CA LEU A 564 -6.61 -19.30 -4.13
C LEU A 564 -5.40 -18.60 -4.70
N GLY A 565 -4.40 -18.33 -3.87
CA GLY A 565 -3.12 -17.78 -4.25
C GLY A 565 -1.97 -18.56 -3.62
N GLY A 566 -0.86 -18.66 -4.32
CA GLY A 566 0.36 -19.24 -3.80
C GLY A 566 1.57 -18.63 -4.47
N GLU A 567 2.60 -18.33 -3.71
CA GLU A 567 3.90 -17.83 -4.17
C GLU A 567 4.97 -18.81 -3.66
N PHE A 568 5.80 -19.29 -4.56
CA PHE A 568 6.99 -20.07 -4.24
C PHE A 568 8.19 -19.30 -4.80
N PHE A 569 9.20 -19.03 -3.98
CA PHE A 569 10.31 -18.17 -4.38
C PHE A 569 11.62 -18.59 -3.75
N HIS A 570 12.70 -18.22 -4.44
CA HIS A 570 14.07 -18.26 -3.96
C HIS A 570 14.58 -16.85 -3.76
N THR A 571 15.17 -16.57 -2.61
CA THR A 571 15.89 -15.33 -2.32
C THR A 571 17.38 -15.62 -2.19
N TYR A 572 18.18 -14.71 -2.72
CA TYR A 572 19.62 -14.68 -2.55
C TYR A 572 20.04 -13.26 -2.23
N ALA A 573 20.89 -13.07 -1.24
CA ALA A 573 21.46 -11.78 -0.87
C ALA A 573 22.95 -11.95 -0.58
N LYS A 574 23.75 -10.98 -1.04
CA LYS A 574 25.18 -10.92 -0.76
C LYS A 574 25.54 -9.54 -0.23
N SER A 575 26.13 -9.50 0.95
CA SER A 575 26.66 -8.28 1.55
C SER A 575 28.08 -8.00 1.10
N LYS A 576 28.42 -6.74 0.88
CA LYS A 576 29.80 -6.25 0.65
C LYS A 576 30.56 -5.98 1.97
N LEU A 577 29.82 -5.96 3.09
CA LEU A 577 30.37 -5.67 4.41
C LEU A 577 30.88 -6.93 5.08
N THR A 578 31.95 -6.77 5.85
CA THR A 578 32.53 -7.83 6.68
C THR A 578 31.82 -8.03 8.01
N ASP A 579 30.81 -7.23 8.32
CA ASP A 579 30.04 -7.32 9.56
C ASP A 579 29.18 -8.60 9.68
N TYR A 580 28.80 -9.21 8.55
CA TYR A 580 28.03 -10.45 8.53
C TYR A 580 28.94 -11.68 8.57
N LYS A 581 28.54 -12.69 9.34
CA LYS A 581 29.28 -13.96 9.46
C LYS A 581 29.42 -14.67 8.11
N ASP A 582 28.34 -14.69 7.34
CA ASP A 582 28.30 -15.25 6.00
C ASP A 582 28.18 -14.10 5.01
N ALA A 583 29.03 -14.05 4.00
CA ALA A 583 29.00 -13.00 2.98
C ALA A 583 27.72 -13.06 2.14
N ASP A 584 27.07 -14.22 2.07
CA ASP A 584 25.83 -14.46 1.35
C ASP A 584 24.81 -15.24 2.19
N ASP A 585 23.55 -15.11 1.82
CA ASP A 585 22.42 -15.80 2.42
C ASP A 585 21.39 -16.16 1.35
N SER A 586 20.85 -17.37 1.40
CA SER A 586 19.85 -17.83 0.43
C SER A 586 18.78 -18.69 1.07
N SER A 587 17.58 -18.66 0.51
CA SER A 587 16.47 -19.44 1.02
C SER A 587 15.42 -19.71 -0.06
N TRP A 588 14.88 -20.92 -0.05
CA TRP A 588 13.61 -21.25 -0.69
C TRP A 588 12.48 -21.03 0.30
N SER A 589 11.41 -20.41 -0.15
CA SER A 589 10.23 -20.15 0.67
C SER A 589 8.97 -20.00 -0.16
N GLY A 590 7.87 -19.69 0.52
CA GLY A 590 6.60 -19.46 -0.13
C GLY A 590 5.59 -18.76 0.76
N LYS A 591 4.45 -18.45 0.13
CA LYS A 591 3.25 -17.90 0.75
C LYS A 591 2.05 -18.62 0.16
N ILE A 592 1.07 -18.96 0.98
CA ILE A 592 -0.25 -19.43 0.51
C ILE A 592 -1.33 -18.45 0.96
N GLU A 593 -2.32 -18.26 0.12
CA GLU A 593 -3.46 -17.39 0.35
C GLU A 593 -4.74 -18.13 0.00
N PHE A 594 -5.71 -18.06 0.89
CA PHE A 594 -7.03 -18.63 0.72
C PHE A 594 -8.07 -17.57 1.07
N ASN A 595 -8.69 -17.00 0.05
CA ASN A 595 -9.77 -16.05 0.21
C ASN A 595 -11.05 -16.70 -0.32
N THR A 596 -12.10 -16.72 0.50
CA THR A 596 -13.38 -17.31 0.11
C THR A 596 -14.53 -16.43 0.56
N SER A 597 -15.59 -16.40 -0.23
CA SER A 597 -16.81 -15.65 0.06
C SER A 597 -18.02 -16.52 -0.15
N PHE A 598 -18.97 -16.46 0.81
CA PHE A 598 -20.23 -17.19 0.78
C PHE A 598 -21.39 -16.20 0.82
N ILE A 599 -22.35 -16.37 -0.07
CA ILE A 599 -23.66 -15.72 0.03
C ILE A 599 -24.56 -16.66 0.86
N LEU A 600 -24.97 -16.19 2.04
CA LEU A 600 -25.61 -17.04 3.03
C LEU A 600 -27.13 -17.09 2.90
N ASN A 601 -27.75 -16.18 2.10
CA ASN A 601 -29.20 -16.11 1.98
C ASN A 601 -29.69 -15.93 0.53
N LYS A 602 -30.98 -16.22 0.31
CA LYS A 602 -31.62 -16.13 -1.03
C LYS A 602 -31.65 -14.71 -1.57
N GLN A 603 -31.74 -13.68 -0.72
CA GLN A 603 -31.74 -12.26 -1.10
C GLN A 603 -30.34 -11.79 -1.55
N LYS A 604 -29.30 -12.60 -1.37
CA LYS A 604 -27.91 -12.32 -1.74
C LYS A 604 -27.34 -11.06 -1.09
N ASN A 605 -27.83 -10.72 0.10
CA ASN A 605 -27.41 -9.53 0.84
C ASN A 605 -26.68 -9.84 2.16
N LEU A 606 -26.57 -11.13 2.57
CA LEU A 606 -25.75 -11.58 3.69
C LEU A 606 -24.55 -12.36 3.14
N ILE A 607 -23.35 -11.81 3.34
CA ILE A 607 -22.09 -12.32 2.75
C ILE A 607 -21.09 -12.57 3.88
N LEU A 608 -20.51 -13.76 3.90
CA LEU A 608 -19.38 -14.11 4.75
C LEU A 608 -18.11 -14.18 3.90
N ASP A 609 -17.12 -13.38 4.25
CA ASP A 609 -15.79 -13.45 3.66
C ASP A 609 -14.81 -14.00 4.69
N MET A 610 -13.96 -14.93 4.28
CA MET A 610 -12.86 -15.48 5.08
C MET A 610 -11.56 -15.33 4.29
N ARG A 611 -10.53 -14.86 4.97
CA ARG A 611 -9.21 -14.59 4.39
C ARG A 611 -8.15 -15.24 5.27
N PHE A 612 -7.35 -16.08 4.66
CA PHE A 612 -6.24 -16.74 5.34
C PHE A 612 -4.98 -16.58 4.49
N SER A 613 -3.88 -16.23 5.12
CA SER A 613 -2.55 -16.27 4.50
C SER A 613 -1.54 -16.85 5.46
N HIS A 614 -0.62 -17.62 4.90
CA HIS A 614 0.49 -18.22 5.63
C HIS A 614 1.79 -17.94 4.88
N TYR A 615 2.75 -17.36 5.58
CA TYR A 615 4.12 -17.16 5.12
C TYR A 615 4.99 -18.26 5.71
N PHE A 616 5.62 -19.05 4.87
CA PHE A 616 6.65 -20.00 5.30
C PHE A 616 7.92 -19.24 5.72
N PRO A 617 8.84 -19.86 6.48
CA PRO A 617 10.11 -19.21 6.83
C PRO A 617 10.84 -18.75 5.58
N TYR A 618 11.37 -17.53 5.59
CA TYR A 618 12.07 -16.95 4.44
C TYR A 618 13.25 -16.08 4.87
N HIS A 619 14.19 -15.86 3.96
CA HIS A 619 15.29 -14.94 4.16
C HIS A 619 15.12 -13.70 3.28
N GLU A 620 15.36 -12.52 3.83
CA GLU A 620 15.34 -11.26 3.10
C GLU A 620 16.47 -10.36 3.60
N ARG A 621 17.35 -9.96 2.68
CA ARG A 621 18.45 -9.03 2.95
C ARG A 621 19.26 -9.37 4.20
N MET A 622 19.73 -10.62 4.32
CA MET A 622 20.53 -11.13 5.44
C MET A 622 19.76 -11.32 6.76
N ILE A 623 18.41 -11.21 6.73
CA ILE A 623 17.53 -11.45 7.89
C ILE A 623 16.68 -12.68 7.62
N ARG A 624 16.64 -13.60 8.58
CA ARG A 624 15.88 -14.85 8.54
C ARG A 624 14.60 -14.72 9.31
N TYR A 625 13.46 -14.76 8.64
CA TYR A 625 12.12 -14.67 9.23
C TYR A 625 11.55 -16.06 9.49
N LYS A 626 10.83 -16.23 10.61
CA LYS A 626 10.05 -17.42 10.90
C LYS A 626 8.68 -17.35 10.22
N ALA A 627 7.97 -18.49 10.20
CA ALA A 627 6.62 -18.56 9.68
C ALA A 627 5.66 -17.63 10.43
N MET A 628 4.69 -17.08 9.69
CA MET A 628 3.64 -16.21 10.22
C MET A 628 2.33 -16.50 9.49
N SER A 629 1.21 -16.46 10.22
CA SER A 629 -0.13 -16.63 9.64
C SER A 629 -1.02 -15.44 9.96
N LEU A 630 -2.02 -15.23 9.11
CA LEU A 630 -3.03 -14.19 9.25
C LEU A 630 -4.40 -14.80 8.94
N LEU A 631 -5.38 -14.55 9.79
CA LEU A 631 -6.77 -14.96 9.58
C LEU A 631 -7.70 -13.78 9.83
N GLY A 632 -8.63 -13.56 8.90
CA GLY A 632 -9.70 -12.58 9.03
C GLY A 632 -11.03 -13.15 8.59
N CYS A 633 -12.08 -12.86 9.33
CA CYS A 633 -13.46 -13.23 9.01
C CYS A 633 -14.34 -11.98 9.04
N TYR A 634 -15.18 -11.79 8.01
CA TYR A 634 -16.00 -10.61 7.82
C TYR A 634 -17.43 -11.05 7.47
N LEU A 635 -18.39 -10.70 8.30
CA LEU A 635 -19.82 -10.92 8.03
C LEU A 635 -20.44 -9.58 7.64
N ARG A 636 -20.97 -9.52 6.43
CA ARG A 636 -21.52 -8.28 5.85
C ARG A 636 -22.98 -8.45 5.49
N TYR A 637 -23.80 -7.50 5.94
CA TYR A 637 -25.24 -7.48 5.70
C TYR A 637 -25.62 -6.18 4.99
N ASN A 638 -26.08 -6.30 3.74
CA ASN A 638 -26.51 -5.19 2.91
C ASN A 638 -28.03 -5.03 3.01
N LEU A 639 -28.48 -3.87 3.39
CA LEU A 639 -29.87 -3.49 3.66
C LEU A 639 -30.30 -2.30 2.79
N LEU A 640 -31.60 -1.99 2.77
CA LEU A 640 -32.16 -0.83 2.09
C LEU A 640 -31.73 -0.72 0.61
N ASN A 641 -31.79 -1.84 -0.14
CA ASN A 641 -31.33 -1.94 -1.53
C ASN A 641 -29.85 -1.56 -1.69
N ASP A 642 -28.98 -2.15 -0.88
CA ASP A 642 -27.52 -1.93 -0.84
C ASP A 642 -27.10 -0.50 -0.39
N ARG A 643 -28.03 0.29 0.20
CA ARG A 643 -27.69 1.61 0.74
C ARG A 643 -27.08 1.55 2.13
N LEU A 644 -27.53 0.65 2.98
CA LEU A 644 -26.99 0.46 4.32
C LEU A 644 -26.22 -0.86 4.37
N THR A 645 -24.97 -0.80 4.79
CA THR A 645 -24.11 -1.97 4.99
C THR A 645 -23.66 -2.03 6.45
N LEU A 646 -23.94 -3.16 7.09
CA LEU A 646 -23.41 -3.52 8.41
C LEU A 646 -22.32 -4.58 8.22
N THR A 647 -21.16 -4.38 8.84
CA THR A 647 -20.06 -5.36 8.77
C THR A 647 -19.56 -5.65 10.19
N ALA A 648 -19.57 -6.90 10.57
CA ALA A 648 -18.86 -7.40 11.76
C ALA A 648 -17.63 -8.15 11.30
N SER A 649 -16.48 -7.95 11.96
CA SER A 649 -15.26 -8.66 11.59
C SER A 649 -14.41 -9.05 12.78
N VAL A 650 -13.66 -10.15 12.60
CA VAL A 650 -12.65 -10.63 13.53
C VAL A 650 -11.35 -10.77 12.75
N THR A 651 -10.29 -10.16 13.23
CA THR A 651 -8.96 -10.22 12.61
C THR A 651 -7.97 -10.79 13.61
N ASP A 652 -7.13 -11.73 13.15
CA ASP A 652 -6.10 -12.40 13.93
C ASP A 652 -6.58 -12.97 15.28
N PRO A 653 -7.65 -13.78 15.30
CA PRO A 653 -8.27 -14.26 16.56
C PRO A 653 -7.33 -15.12 17.42
N PHE A 654 -6.26 -15.64 16.84
CA PHE A 654 -5.31 -16.54 17.52
C PHE A 654 -3.97 -15.88 17.86
N GLY A 655 -3.76 -14.59 17.53
CA GLY A 655 -2.50 -13.88 17.76
C GLY A 655 -1.33 -14.41 16.95
N TRP A 656 -1.60 -14.88 15.72
CA TRP A 656 -0.57 -15.45 14.85
C TRP A 656 0.27 -14.40 14.10
N ASN A 657 -0.15 -13.13 14.13
CA ASN A 657 0.52 -12.02 13.49
C ASN A 657 1.66 -11.46 14.36
N THR A 658 2.58 -12.34 14.74
CA THR A 658 3.80 -11.98 15.47
C THR A 658 5.00 -12.24 14.58
N THR A 659 5.80 -11.20 14.29
CA THR A 659 7.01 -11.33 13.49
C THR A 659 8.17 -11.81 14.36
N LYS A 660 8.86 -12.87 13.93
CA LYS A 660 10.07 -13.39 14.57
C LYS A 660 11.17 -13.47 13.53
N SER A 661 12.34 -12.91 13.83
CA SER A 661 13.48 -12.91 12.90
C SER A 661 14.81 -13.15 13.61
N THR A 662 15.81 -13.50 12.81
CA THR A 662 17.19 -13.68 13.24
C THR A 662 18.13 -13.04 12.23
N ALA A 663 19.07 -12.23 12.70
CA ALA A 663 20.23 -11.78 11.91
C ALA A 663 21.52 -12.32 12.52
N ILE A 664 22.50 -12.66 11.70
CA ILE A 664 23.77 -13.29 12.10
C ILE A 664 24.90 -12.40 11.64
N TYR A 665 25.58 -11.79 12.61
CA TYR A 665 26.78 -10.99 12.41
C TYR A 665 28.04 -11.78 12.83
N ASN A 666 29.23 -11.27 12.51
CA ASN A 666 30.47 -11.91 12.92
C ASN A 666 30.60 -12.03 14.44
N ASP A 667 30.30 -10.94 15.14
CA ASP A 667 30.54 -10.82 16.55
C ASP A 667 29.33 -11.20 17.42
N TYR A 668 28.12 -11.30 16.81
CA TYR A 668 26.90 -11.61 17.57
C TYR A 668 25.77 -12.11 16.66
N LYS A 669 24.76 -12.71 17.27
CA LYS A 669 23.46 -13.03 16.66
C LYS A 669 22.39 -12.21 17.37
N VAL A 670 21.38 -11.76 16.63
CA VAL A 670 20.21 -11.12 17.21
C VAL A 670 18.93 -11.89 16.86
N TYR A 671 18.18 -12.28 17.89
CA TYR A 671 16.83 -12.77 17.76
C TYR A 671 15.89 -11.63 18.08
N THR A 672 14.89 -11.43 17.20
CA THR A 672 13.87 -10.39 17.36
C THR A 672 12.50 -11.01 17.37
N ARG A 673 11.65 -10.64 18.33
CA ARG A 673 10.21 -10.88 18.34
C ARG A 673 9.51 -9.54 18.37
N ASN A 674 8.63 -9.29 17.41
CA ASN A 674 7.81 -8.08 17.32
C ASN A 674 6.34 -8.46 17.30
N ASP A 675 5.60 -8.08 18.32
CA ASP A 675 4.18 -8.35 18.51
C ASP A 675 3.39 -7.05 18.56
N ILE A 676 2.60 -6.80 17.54
CA ILE A 676 1.81 -5.58 17.41
C ILE A 676 0.38 -5.72 17.96
N HIS A 677 0.09 -6.79 18.66
CA HIS A 677 -1.23 -7.10 19.23
C HIS A 677 -2.38 -6.86 18.24
N ALA A 678 -2.28 -7.50 17.06
CA ALA A 678 -3.17 -7.27 15.92
C ALA A 678 -4.59 -7.84 16.11
N SER A 679 -4.80 -8.71 17.12
CA SER A 679 -6.10 -9.35 17.39
C SER A 679 -7.17 -8.30 17.64
N SER A 680 -8.27 -8.35 16.85
CA SER A 680 -9.32 -7.34 16.97
C SER A 680 -10.68 -7.84 16.53
N VAL A 681 -11.72 -7.24 17.13
CA VAL A 681 -13.11 -7.35 16.70
C VAL A 681 -13.56 -5.96 16.25
N SER A 682 -14.23 -5.86 15.12
CA SER A 682 -14.75 -4.56 14.68
C SER A 682 -16.18 -4.64 14.19
N PHE A 683 -16.87 -3.49 14.30
CA PHE A 683 -18.20 -3.30 13.79
C PHE A 683 -18.29 -2.00 13.00
N ARG A 684 -18.65 -2.11 11.72
CA ARG A 684 -18.73 -0.99 10.79
C ARG A 684 -20.17 -0.81 10.30
N ILE A 685 -20.58 0.46 10.23
CA ILE A 685 -21.82 0.90 9.61
C ILE A 685 -21.45 1.83 8.45
N SER A 686 -22.04 1.61 7.28
CA SER A 686 -21.84 2.47 6.10
C SER A 686 -23.17 2.74 5.42
N TYR A 687 -23.46 4.01 5.12
CA TYR A 687 -24.69 4.43 4.45
C TYR A 687 -24.36 5.20 3.16
N ASN A 688 -24.88 4.70 2.04
CA ASN A 688 -24.76 5.30 0.71
C ASN A 688 -26.01 6.12 0.41
N PHE A 689 -25.83 7.37 -0.02
CA PHE A 689 -26.93 8.27 -0.40
C PHE A 689 -26.76 8.81 -1.81
N GLY A 690 -27.85 9.32 -2.40
CA GLY A 690 -27.88 9.87 -3.74
C GLY A 690 -28.55 8.96 -4.77
N ARG A 691 -28.55 9.35 -6.02
CA ARG A 691 -29.25 8.63 -7.10
C ARG A 691 -28.32 7.63 -7.77
N ASP A 692 -28.64 6.34 -7.67
CA ASP A 692 -27.97 5.26 -8.41
C ASP A 692 -28.48 5.09 -9.85
N LYS A 693 -29.57 5.75 -10.21
CA LYS A 693 -30.19 5.62 -11.54
C LYS A 693 -29.87 6.85 -12.39
N VAL A 694 -28.93 6.70 -13.29
CA VAL A 694 -28.89 7.51 -14.51
C VAL A 694 -29.60 6.74 -15.62
N ASN A 695 -30.62 7.34 -16.20
CA ASN A 695 -31.25 6.82 -17.40
C ASN A 695 -30.17 6.64 -18.48
N ASN A 696 -29.93 5.41 -18.88
CA ASN A 696 -29.08 5.01 -20.00
C ASN A 696 -29.65 5.43 -21.37
N VAL A 697 -30.24 6.60 -21.49
CA VAL A 697 -30.85 7.08 -22.73
C VAL A 697 -29.79 7.33 -23.83
N TYR A 698 -28.53 7.54 -23.46
CA TYR A 698 -27.47 7.83 -24.43
C TYR A 698 -26.64 6.61 -24.89
N ARG A 699 -26.72 5.45 -24.22
CA ARG A 699 -26.03 4.23 -24.65
C ARG A 699 -26.78 3.42 -25.71
N ASP A 700 -28.09 3.52 -25.70
CA ASP A 700 -28.93 2.75 -26.62
C ASP A 700 -28.85 3.25 -28.08
N THR A 701 -28.56 4.52 -28.30
CA THR A 701 -28.43 5.08 -29.65
C THR A 701 -27.11 4.73 -30.33
N LYS A 702 -25.99 4.70 -29.62
CA LYS A 702 -24.69 4.32 -30.19
C LYS A 702 -24.55 2.83 -30.45
N GLU A 703 -25.15 1.98 -29.63
CA GLU A 703 -25.12 0.53 -29.84
C GLU A 703 -26.08 0.08 -30.94
N ARG A 704 -27.18 0.80 -31.17
CA ARG A 704 -28.10 0.56 -32.30
C ARG A 704 -27.52 1.00 -33.66
N GLU A 705 -26.78 2.10 -33.70
CA GLU A 705 -26.16 2.57 -34.96
C GLU A 705 -24.92 1.76 -35.32
N SER A 706 -24.13 1.26 -34.38
CA SER A 706 -23.02 0.36 -34.70
C SER A 706 -23.46 -1.01 -35.16
N LYS A 707 -24.67 -1.49 -34.79
CA LYS A 707 -25.27 -2.73 -35.30
C LYS A 707 -25.93 -2.57 -36.69
N ARG A 708 -26.12 -1.33 -37.20
CA ARG A 708 -26.59 -1.04 -38.53
C ARG A 708 -25.48 -0.88 -39.58
N ALA A 709 -24.22 -0.83 -39.13
CA ALA A 709 -23.03 -0.65 -39.96
C ALA A 709 -22.23 -1.93 -40.21
N ASN A 710 -22.78 -3.12 -39.84
CA ASN A 710 -22.23 -4.44 -40.14
C ASN A 710 -23.23 -5.26 -40.93
#